data_7fdbc8e619e2068449b3cbd93d4d66a0
#
_entry.id   7fdbc8e619e2068449b3cbd93d4d66a0
#
_cell.length_a   1.000
_cell.length_b   1.000
_cell.length_c   1.000
_cell.angle_alpha   90.00
_cell.angle_beta   90.00
_cell.angle_gamma   90.00
#
_symmetry.space_group_name_H-M   'P 1'
#
loop_
_entity.id
_entity.type
_entity.pdbx_description
1 polymer ?
#
loop_
_entity_poly.entity_id
_entity_poly.type
_entity_poly.pdbx_seq_one_letter_code
_entity_poly.pdbx_strand_id
1 'polypeptide(L)'
;MKKIFVFFSLLIFILNYTQVKENLAIPKNPKIGLSLAGGGAKGFAHVGVLKVLDSLGIKVDYVSGTSMGAIVGGLYASGYTGKDIEKIVMETDFYNLLSNANNRAETSFFNKSVDKYLLKVPIKNGKVTLPSSITSGQKNIYLLKELFKNVSNIQDFSKLPIPFLCVATNLESGKMKVFEKGDISESIMASSAFPSLMDPVKIGDSIYVDGAMTVNYPSELLKKKGIDIVIGVDLNQGLNTRDKINSIVDILNQVIDFGIVKETKNQLKYTDVNIKPNLDGLGVTSFDEKGKILKSGYTEALKYVEIFEQLPKKNYDYLRIPINPIYSNIYKIDDAEVENNNIYNKDYIIGKMNLKLPSSQTYGSINKMLDKLYATNNFKIINYDIIQKDNKNVLKLTVNEDSNRFFLKFGLHYDEVFKSGLLANVTIKRLFFNNSSISIDGVFGDKPRYYFNYFIDNGYIPGIGIYASGMSFDLKNQDKFAYQSWNWYRTEAFIQSIWKDKFAIGGGISYDIFNGTDLITGFKKSERFLNPYVFLKGDTQDSKMFPKRGYYTNIETKAYNFFEKTSEEKSFQIKADIRGNFPITKFLTYRLRSFYGISINNSSDFYKYYLGGIFDQNVVNFVRFNGFEFGEASNNNILTVGNDFQFNFMKNYYVIANLSIGNLFDNFDDSKFLRINYSSLGLTAGYDSPFGQIKINYSHSLKQKPGIFSVVLGHWF
;
A
#
# COMPACT_ATOMS: atom_id res chain seq x y z
N MET A 1 -30.55 52.54 16.50
CA MET A 1 -30.26 51.23 17.12
C MET A 1 -29.31 50.35 16.35
N LYS A 2 -29.31 50.25 15.00
CA LYS A 2 -28.34 49.44 14.25
C LYS A 2 -26.86 49.89 14.32
N LYS A 3 -26.55 51.15 14.47
CA LYS A 3 -25.18 51.67 14.58
C LYS A 3 -24.52 51.48 15.97
N ILE A 4 -25.36 51.31 17.01
CA ILE A 4 -24.86 51.05 18.39
C ILE A 4 -24.51 49.54 18.53
N PHE A 5 -25.24 48.66 17.81
CA PHE A 5 -24.98 47.21 17.83
C PHE A 5 -23.67 46.86 17.12
N VAL A 6 -23.29 47.56 16.04
CA VAL A 6 -22.02 47.34 15.33
C VAL A 6 -20.84 47.83 16.19
N PHE A 7 -21.02 48.93 16.94
CA PHE A 7 -19.93 49.41 17.82
C PHE A 7 -19.72 48.48 19.04
N PHE A 8 -20.78 47.93 19.58
CA PHE A 8 -20.69 46.93 20.66
C PHE A 8 -20.15 45.59 20.19
N SER A 9 -20.43 45.13 18.97
CA SER A 9 -19.83 43.91 18.40
C SER A 9 -18.37 44.11 18.07
N LEU A 10 -17.92 45.29 17.65
CA LEU A 10 -16.51 45.60 17.49
C LEU A 10 -15.74 45.66 18.83
N LEU A 11 -16.39 46.20 19.88
CA LEU A 11 -15.78 46.24 21.23
C LEU A 11 -15.67 44.84 21.85
N ILE A 12 -16.64 43.95 21.58
CA ILE A 12 -16.61 42.54 22.04
C ILE A 12 -15.53 41.76 21.26
N PHE A 13 -15.25 42.11 19.99
CA PHE A 13 -14.16 41.48 19.22
C PHE A 13 -12.77 41.90 19.72
N ILE A 14 -12.63 43.12 20.26
CA ILE A 14 -11.40 43.66 20.84
C ILE A 14 -11.14 43.06 22.24
N LEU A 15 -12.16 42.69 22.98
CA LEU A 15 -12.04 42.17 24.34
C LEU A 15 -11.78 40.65 24.42
N ASN A 16 -11.83 39.92 23.32
CA ASN A 16 -11.47 38.50 23.29
C ASN A 16 -10.02 38.17 22.93
N TYR A 17 -9.17 39.19 22.73
CA TYR A 17 -7.71 39.00 22.77
C TYR A 17 -7.26 39.02 24.24
N THR A 18 -7.52 37.91 24.95
CA THR A 18 -6.83 37.64 26.22
C THR A 18 -5.35 37.40 25.90
N GLN A 19 -4.56 38.47 25.92
CA GLN A 19 -3.11 38.43 25.88
C GLN A 19 -2.64 37.60 27.10
N VAL A 20 -1.91 36.54 26.85
CA VAL A 20 -1.15 35.83 27.89
C VAL A 20 -0.02 36.78 28.29
N LYS A 21 -0.24 37.64 29.28
CA LYS A 21 0.83 38.37 29.94
C LYS A 21 1.57 37.45 30.90
N GLU A 22 2.37 36.54 30.38
CA GLU A 22 3.46 35.98 31.15
C GLU A 22 4.62 36.99 31.14
N ASN A 23 4.92 37.55 32.28
CA ASN A 23 6.15 38.36 32.47
C ASN A 23 7.34 37.40 32.44
N LEU A 24 7.75 36.98 31.24
CA LEU A 24 8.93 36.15 31.04
C LEU A 24 10.18 37.03 31.34
N ALA A 25 10.94 36.68 32.36
CA ALA A 25 12.21 37.32 32.63
C ALA A 25 13.24 36.85 31.58
N ILE A 26 13.46 37.70 30.55
CA ILE A 26 14.37 37.36 29.44
C ILE A 26 15.81 37.79 29.83
N PRO A 27 16.76 36.84 29.95
CA PRO A 27 18.18 37.16 30.20
C PRO A 27 18.79 37.96 29.04
N LYS A 28 19.95 38.53 29.26
CA LYS A 28 20.70 39.19 28.19
C LYS A 28 21.30 38.13 27.27
N ASN A 29 20.95 38.15 25.97
CA ASN A 29 21.37 37.18 24.95
C ASN A 29 21.03 35.71 25.32
N PRO A 30 19.76 35.35 25.57
CA PRO A 30 19.40 34.01 25.98
C PRO A 30 19.58 32.99 24.85
N LYS A 31 19.94 31.77 25.21
CA LYS A 31 19.87 30.62 24.30
C LYS A 31 18.44 30.12 24.26
N ILE A 32 17.91 29.97 23.06
CA ILE A 32 16.52 29.55 22.82
C ILE A 32 16.47 28.06 22.40
N GLY A 33 15.71 27.27 23.12
CA GLY A 33 15.42 25.88 22.76
C GLY A 33 13.99 25.70 22.32
N LEU A 34 13.79 24.77 21.39
CA LEU A 34 12.48 24.40 20.87
C LEU A 34 12.18 22.94 21.22
N SER A 35 11.14 22.67 22.02
CA SER A 35 10.69 21.33 22.40
C SER A 35 9.40 20.99 21.71
N LEU A 36 9.40 19.88 20.92
CA LEU A 36 8.28 19.46 20.11
C LEU A 36 7.73 18.10 20.59
N ALA A 37 6.48 18.10 21.04
CA ALA A 37 5.83 16.89 21.55
C ALA A 37 5.49 15.87 20.45
N GLY A 38 5.37 14.61 20.82
CA GLY A 38 4.78 13.59 19.97
C GLY A 38 3.26 13.73 19.89
N GLY A 39 2.65 13.17 18.84
CA GLY A 39 1.19 13.21 18.69
C GLY A 39 0.64 12.76 17.33
N GLY A 40 1.41 12.02 16.55
CA GLY A 40 0.98 11.57 15.21
C GLY A 40 0.57 12.74 14.32
N ALA A 41 -0.61 12.67 13.68
CA ALA A 41 -1.12 13.73 12.81
C ALA A 41 -1.24 15.10 13.51
N LYS A 42 -1.51 15.12 14.83
CA LYS A 42 -1.54 16.39 15.62
C LYS A 42 -0.23 17.15 15.51
N GLY A 43 0.90 16.48 15.26
CA GLY A 43 2.22 17.07 15.09
C GLY A 43 2.34 18.03 13.90
N PHE A 44 1.40 18.04 12.96
CA PHE A 44 1.36 19.06 11.91
C PHE A 44 1.15 20.48 12.47
N ALA A 45 0.66 20.62 13.71
CA ALA A 45 0.55 21.90 14.38
C ALA A 45 1.94 22.53 14.63
N HIS A 46 2.99 21.72 14.84
CA HIS A 46 4.37 22.23 14.96
C HIS A 46 4.77 23.07 13.76
N VAL A 47 4.37 22.66 12.55
CA VAL A 47 4.70 23.37 11.30
C VAL A 47 4.10 24.77 11.31
N GLY A 48 2.86 24.92 11.82
CA GLY A 48 2.22 26.21 11.98
C GLY A 48 3.02 27.13 12.92
N VAL A 49 3.49 26.58 14.04
CA VAL A 49 4.34 27.30 15.00
C VAL A 49 5.67 27.73 14.36
N LEU A 50 6.35 26.80 13.68
CA LEU A 50 7.62 27.08 12.99
C LEU A 50 7.49 28.20 11.96
N LYS A 51 6.38 28.27 11.22
CA LYS A 51 6.11 29.37 10.28
C LYS A 51 6.05 30.72 10.96
N VAL A 52 5.49 30.81 12.18
CA VAL A 52 5.47 32.08 12.95
C VAL A 52 6.87 32.43 13.44
N LEU A 53 7.61 31.46 14.03
CA LEU A 53 8.98 31.66 14.46
C LEU A 53 9.90 32.15 13.33
N ASP A 54 9.77 31.47 12.14
CA ASP A 54 10.53 31.89 10.94
C ASP A 54 10.15 33.30 10.45
N SER A 55 8.86 33.66 10.46
CA SER A 55 8.41 34.95 10.00
C SER A 55 8.93 36.09 10.86
N LEU A 56 9.14 35.84 12.15
CA LEU A 56 9.68 36.77 13.12
C LEU A 56 11.21 36.71 13.22
N GLY A 57 11.84 35.78 12.51
CA GLY A 57 13.28 35.64 12.52
C GLY A 57 13.88 35.12 13.83
N ILE A 58 13.15 34.32 14.58
CA ILE A 58 13.60 33.87 15.91
C ILE A 58 14.79 32.91 15.77
N LYS A 59 15.85 33.20 16.54
CA LYS A 59 17.02 32.33 16.63
C LYS A 59 16.70 31.14 17.54
N VAL A 60 16.71 29.91 17.00
CA VAL A 60 16.65 28.70 17.80
C VAL A 60 18.06 28.10 17.89
N ASP A 61 18.53 27.85 19.12
CA ASP A 61 19.89 27.34 19.39
C ASP A 61 19.93 25.83 19.60
N TYR A 62 18.78 25.19 19.93
CA TYR A 62 18.67 23.74 20.10
C TYR A 62 17.24 23.27 19.87
N VAL A 63 17.08 22.07 19.28
CA VAL A 63 15.76 21.45 19.09
C VAL A 63 15.73 20.08 19.76
N SER A 64 14.65 19.81 20.50
CA SER A 64 14.34 18.48 21.02
C SER A 64 12.97 18.01 20.51
N GLY A 65 12.81 16.72 20.25
CA GLY A 65 11.54 16.21 19.75
C GLY A 65 11.29 14.74 20.09
N THR A 66 10.02 14.38 20.11
CA THR A 66 9.56 12.99 20.25
C THR A 66 8.57 12.66 19.14
N SER A 67 8.66 11.48 18.53
CA SER A 67 7.70 11.00 17.53
C SER A 67 7.56 11.99 16.34
N MET A 68 6.36 12.46 16.03
CA MET A 68 6.16 13.48 15.00
C MET A 68 6.93 14.78 15.32
N GLY A 69 7.10 15.12 16.59
CA GLY A 69 7.95 16.23 17.00
C GLY A 69 9.43 16.01 16.68
N ALA A 70 9.91 14.76 16.68
CA ALA A 70 11.26 14.42 16.23
C ALA A 70 11.39 14.54 14.71
N ILE A 71 10.35 14.15 13.94
CA ILE A 71 10.34 14.31 12.48
C ILE A 71 10.38 15.79 12.10
N VAL A 72 9.45 16.59 12.63
CA VAL A 72 9.35 18.03 12.30
C VAL A 72 10.56 18.79 12.84
N GLY A 73 10.98 18.50 14.09
CA GLY A 73 12.12 19.12 14.72
C GLY A 73 13.44 18.77 14.04
N GLY A 74 13.62 17.51 13.64
CA GLY A 74 14.80 17.06 12.90
C GLY A 74 14.91 17.72 11.53
N LEU A 75 13.80 17.86 10.78
CA LEU A 75 13.78 18.60 9.52
C LEU A 75 14.17 20.06 9.73
N TYR A 76 13.57 20.71 10.74
CA TYR A 76 13.90 22.11 11.06
C TYR A 76 15.37 22.28 11.46
N ALA A 77 15.88 21.37 12.30
CA ALA A 77 17.28 21.33 12.70
C ALA A 77 18.25 21.08 11.55
N SER A 78 17.79 20.38 10.50
CA SER A 78 18.55 20.10 9.28
C SER A 78 18.51 21.25 8.27
N GLY A 79 17.85 22.38 8.60
CA GLY A 79 17.81 23.59 7.79
C GLY A 79 16.56 23.82 6.94
N TYR A 80 15.52 22.96 7.05
CA TYR A 80 14.22 23.21 6.42
C TYR A 80 13.49 24.36 7.12
N THR A 81 12.85 25.22 6.36
CA THR A 81 11.96 26.24 6.92
C THR A 81 10.58 25.65 7.23
N GLY A 82 9.80 26.32 8.07
CA GLY A 82 8.40 25.94 8.30
C GLY A 82 7.57 25.88 7.01
N LYS A 83 7.90 26.70 5.98
CA LYS A 83 7.25 26.62 4.66
C LYS A 83 7.66 25.38 3.87
N ASP A 84 8.93 24.97 3.94
CA ASP A 84 9.40 23.75 3.26
C ASP A 84 8.74 22.53 3.89
N ILE A 85 8.65 22.49 5.22
CA ILE A 85 8.01 21.39 5.95
C ILE A 85 6.50 21.36 5.68
N GLU A 86 5.82 22.51 5.60
CA GLU A 86 4.42 22.59 5.16
C GLU A 86 4.21 21.94 3.80
N LYS A 87 5.06 22.28 2.81
CA LYS A 87 4.98 21.68 1.48
C LYS A 87 5.14 20.16 1.54
N ILE A 88 6.14 19.67 2.27
CA ILE A 88 6.36 18.23 2.47
C ILE A 88 5.11 17.58 3.07
N VAL A 89 4.55 18.15 4.14
CA VAL A 89 3.36 17.63 4.81
C VAL A 89 2.16 17.62 3.87
N MET A 90 1.93 18.69 3.11
CA MET A 90 0.78 18.80 2.21
C MET A 90 0.86 17.82 1.03
N GLU A 91 2.06 17.56 0.50
CA GLU A 91 2.28 16.66 -0.63
C GLU A 91 2.38 15.18 -0.23
N THR A 92 2.68 14.86 1.02
CA THR A 92 2.86 13.48 1.50
C THR A 92 1.52 12.77 1.69
N ASP A 93 1.39 11.55 1.16
CA ASP A 93 0.28 10.62 1.42
C ASP A 93 0.60 9.75 2.64
N PHE A 94 0.20 10.21 3.83
CA PHE A 94 0.47 9.53 5.09
C PHE A 94 -0.26 8.18 5.22
N TYR A 95 -1.43 8.01 4.60
CA TYR A 95 -2.12 6.72 4.61
C TYR A 95 -1.35 5.66 3.83
N ASN A 96 -0.74 6.05 2.71
CA ASN A 96 0.12 5.15 1.94
C ASN A 96 1.39 4.78 2.72
N LEU A 97 1.97 5.71 3.49
CA LEU A 97 3.12 5.42 4.37
C LEU A 97 2.78 4.41 5.47
N LEU A 98 1.58 4.53 6.06
CA LEU A 98 1.14 3.65 7.15
C LEU A 98 0.55 2.32 6.67
N SER A 99 0.03 2.25 5.46
CA SER A 99 -0.65 1.05 4.96
C SER A 99 0.29 -0.11 4.67
N ASN A 100 1.60 0.12 4.59
CA ASN A 100 2.60 -0.85 4.12
C ASN A 100 2.21 -1.50 2.77
N ALA A 101 1.17 -0.98 2.13
CA ALA A 101 0.66 -1.51 0.89
C ALA A 101 1.70 -1.30 -0.20
N ASN A 102 2.19 -2.39 -0.74
CA ASN A 102 3.00 -2.33 -1.93
C ASN A 102 2.14 -1.75 -3.06
N ASN A 103 2.67 -0.79 -3.79
CA ASN A 103 2.03 -0.38 -5.02
C ASN A 103 1.91 -1.62 -5.91
N ARG A 104 0.67 -2.02 -6.23
CA ARG A 104 0.42 -3.21 -7.05
C ARG A 104 1.20 -3.16 -8.38
N ALA A 105 1.40 -1.98 -8.95
CA ALA A 105 2.20 -1.81 -10.16
C ALA A 105 3.68 -2.19 -9.99
N GLU A 106 4.22 -2.11 -8.77
CA GLU A 106 5.61 -2.47 -8.42
C GLU A 106 5.72 -3.90 -7.84
N THR A 107 4.60 -4.53 -7.47
CA THR A 107 4.57 -5.90 -6.96
C THR A 107 5.02 -6.86 -8.06
N SER A 108 5.83 -7.88 -7.72
CA SER A 108 6.26 -8.88 -8.69
C SER A 108 5.05 -9.61 -9.31
N PHE A 109 5.17 -9.98 -10.57
CA PHE A 109 4.07 -10.63 -11.32
C PHE A 109 3.48 -11.85 -10.59
N PHE A 110 4.34 -12.66 -9.98
CA PHE A 110 3.90 -13.82 -9.21
C PHE A 110 3.07 -13.45 -7.98
N ASN A 111 3.52 -12.45 -7.22
CA ASN A 111 2.83 -12.00 -6.01
C ASN A 111 1.48 -11.31 -6.33
N LYS A 112 1.33 -10.70 -7.51
CA LYS A 112 0.04 -10.13 -7.96
C LYS A 112 -1.06 -11.18 -8.07
N SER A 113 -0.73 -12.40 -8.44
CA SER A 113 -1.69 -13.50 -8.57
C SER A 113 -2.11 -14.08 -7.22
N VAL A 114 -1.28 -13.90 -6.18
CA VAL A 114 -1.46 -14.49 -4.84
C VAL A 114 -2.12 -13.51 -3.85
N ASP A 115 -2.26 -12.23 -4.21
CA ASP A 115 -2.81 -11.17 -3.34
C ASP A 115 -4.34 -11.16 -3.34
N LYS A 116 -4.92 -12.17 -2.67
CA LYS A 116 -6.38 -12.40 -2.58
C LYS A 116 -6.87 -12.71 -1.15
N TYR A 117 -6.01 -12.50 -0.16
CA TYR A 117 -6.32 -12.87 1.21
C TYR A 117 -6.59 -11.65 2.08
N LEU A 118 -7.58 -11.79 2.95
CA LEU A 118 -7.99 -10.80 3.91
C LEU A 118 -7.06 -10.74 5.13
N LEU A 119 -6.68 -11.91 5.61
CA LEU A 119 -5.85 -12.08 6.79
C LEU A 119 -4.68 -13.00 6.47
N LYS A 120 -3.48 -12.60 6.86
CA LYS A 120 -2.26 -13.41 6.75
C LYS A 120 -1.60 -13.48 8.12
N VAL A 121 -1.46 -14.68 8.67
CA VAL A 121 -0.82 -14.93 9.97
C VAL A 121 0.35 -15.90 9.82
N PRO A 122 1.54 -15.55 10.34
CA PRO A 122 2.67 -16.46 10.35
C PRO A 122 2.51 -17.53 11.43
N ILE A 123 3.07 -18.71 11.18
CA ILE A 123 3.19 -19.79 12.13
C ILE A 123 4.66 -19.91 12.55
N LYS A 124 4.95 -19.78 13.84
CA LYS A 124 6.26 -19.99 14.43
C LYS A 124 6.19 -21.13 15.45
N ASN A 125 7.09 -22.12 15.32
CA ASN A 125 7.17 -23.25 16.27
C ASN A 125 5.80 -23.94 16.49
N GLY A 126 5.02 -24.09 15.40
CA GLY A 126 3.68 -24.70 15.45
C GLY A 126 2.57 -23.83 16.06
N LYS A 127 2.86 -22.58 16.46
CA LYS A 127 1.88 -21.65 17.01
C LYS A 127 1.60 -20.51 16.04
N VAL A 128 0.33 -20.14 15.93
CA VAL A 128 -0.09 -18.93 15.22
C VAL A 128 0.42 -17.73 15.99
N THR A 129 1.13 -16.83 15.32
CA THR A 129 1.63 -15.59 15.90
C THR A 129 0.91 -14.41 15.26
N LEU A 130 0.38 -13.52 16.10
CA LEU A 130 -0.19 -12.27 15.59
C LEU A 130 0.91 -11.36 15.05
N PRO A 131 0.64 -10.52 14.04
CA PRO A 131 1.54 -9.47 13.64
C PRO A 131 1.88 -8.56 14.81
N SER A 132 3.13 -8.12 14.90
CA SER A 132 3.58 -7.20 15.96
C SER A 132 3.01 -5.79 15.78
N SER A 133 2.59 -5.46 14.54
CA SER A 133 2.16 -4.12 14.15
C SER A 133 1.36 -4.14 12.85
N ILE A 134 0.77 -3.00 12.51
CA ILE A 134 0.08 -2.79 11.25
C ILE A 134 1.08 -2.61 10.10
N THR A 135 2.21 -1.94 10.34
CA THR A 135 3.23 -1.66 9.33
C THR A 135 4.65 -1.93 9.85
N SER A 136 5.53 -2.41 8.98
CA SER A 136 6.97 -2.51 9.28
C SER A 136 7.67 -1.14 9.27
N GLY A 137 7.03 -0.10 8.73
CA GLY A 137 7.63 1.23 8.56
C GLY A 137 8.58 1.35 7.36
N GLN A 138 8.58 0.41 6.42
CA GLN A 138 9.48 0.42 5.27
C GLN A 138 9.40 1.72 4.45
N LYS A 139 8.20 2.20 4.18
CA LYS A 139 8.02 3.47 3.44
C LYS A 139 8.43 4.69 4.25
N ASN A 140 8.30 4.62 5.58
CA ASN A 140 8.72 5.70 6.47
C ASN A 140 10.23 5.88 6.42
N ILE A 141 11.02 4.78 6.49
CA ILE A 141 12.48 4.91 6.41
C ILE A 141 12.93 5.43 5.05
N TYR A 142 12.27 5.06 3.94
CA TYR A 142 12.57 5.62 2.63
C TYR A 142 12.36 7.13 2.58
N LEU A 143 11.22 7.60 3.09
CA LEU A 143 10.92 9.02 3.16
C LEU A 143 11.92 9.77 4.03
N LEU A 144 12.25 9.24 5.22
CA LEU A 144 13.23 9.85 6.12
C LEU A 144 14.61 9.92 5.46
N LYS A 145 15.11 8.84 4.85
CA LYS A 145 16.40 8.85 4.12
C LYS A 145 16.42 9.90 3.01
N GLU A 146 15.32 10.05 2.27
CA GLU A 146 15.21 11.07 1.22
C GLU A 146 15.19 12.49 1.78
N LEU A 147 14.45 12.72 2.87
CA LEU A 147 14.33 14.02 3.50
C LEU A 147 15.63 14.45 4.19
N PHE A 148 16.35 13.54 4.84
CA PHE A 148 17.59 13.83 5.56
C PHE A 148 18.87 13.64 4.73
N LYS A 149 18.75 13.42 3.41
CA LYS A 149 19.89 13.16 2.51
C LYS A 149 21.01 14.20 2.58
N ASN A 150 20.68 15.48 2.79
CA ASN A 150 21.66 16.58 2.83
C ASN A 150 22.51 16.57 4.11
N VAL A 151 22.09 15.86 5.14
CA VAL A 151 22.76 15.73 6.43
C VAL A 151 23.11 14.30 6.79
N SER A 152 22.93 13.36 5.84
CA SER A 152 23.15 11.91 6.06
C SER A 152 24.59 11.56 6.52
N ASN A 153 25.56 12.40 6.18
CA ASN A 153 26.96 12.25 6.60
C ASN A 153 27.25 12.83 7.99
N ILE A 154 26.29 13.53 8.62
CA ILE A 154 26.46 14.13 9.95
C ILE A 154 26.03 13.13 11.00
N GLN A 155 27.02 12.49 11.65
CA GLN A 155 26.80 11.49 12.69
C GLN A 155 26.64 12.08 14.10
N ASP A 156 27.03 13.34 14.31
CA ASP A 156 26.87 14.07 15.58
C ASP A 156 25.86 15.17 15.39
N PHE A 157 24.67 15.02 15.99
CA PHE A 157 23.55 15.94 15.78
C PHE A 157 23.79 17.34 16.37
N SER A 158 24.83 17.50 17.21
CA SER A 158 25.27 18.84 17.63
C SER A 158 25.90 19.66 16.51
N LYS A 159 26.27 19.02 15.40
CA LYS A 159 26.88 19.62 14.18
C LYS A 159 25.84 19.89 13.08
N LEU A 160 24.58 19.57 13.31
CA LEU A 160 23.51 20.03 12.42
C LEU A 160 23.41 21.55 12.38
N PRO A 161 22.81 22.15 11.35
CA PRO A 161 22.56 23.61 11.31
C PRO A 161 21.97 24.19 12.59
N ILE A 162 21.07 23.44 13.24
CA ILE A 162 20.66 23.68 14.63
C ILE A 162 20.90 22.35 15.39
N PRO A 163 21.62 22.34 16.52
CA PRO A 163 21.77 21.19 17.37
C PRO A 163 20.44 20.50 17.69
N PHE A 164 20.43 19.15 17.64
CA PHE A 164 19.21 18.38 17.74
C PHE A 164 19.36 17.16 18.64
N LEU A 165 18.28 16.79 19.30
CA LEU A 165 18.13 15.48 19.94
C LEU A 165 16.70 14.95 19.74
N CYS A 166 16.57 13.61 19.71
CA CYS A 166 15.26 13.00 19.79
C CYS A 166 15.24 11.87 20.83
N VAL A 167 14.03 11.57 21.30
CA VAL A 167 13.80 10.57 22.36
C VAL A 167 13.12 9.35 21.78
N ALA A 168 13.62 8.17 22.16
CA ALA A 168 12.94 6.90 21.98
C ALA A 168 12.89 6.13 23.31
N THR A 169 12.11 5.05 23.35
CA THR A 169 12.02 4.16 24.50
C THR A 169 12.66 2.83 24.16
N ASN A 170 13.63 2.40 24.95
CA ASN A 170 14.19 1.05 24.85
C ASN A 170 13.13 0.04 25.32
N LEU A 171 12.72 -0.86 24.42
CA LEU A 171 11.60 -1.77 24.66
C LEU A 171 11.93 -2.85 25.70
N GLU A 172 13.21 -3.20 25.85
CA GLU A 172 13.64 -4.26 26.77
C GLU A 172 13.72 -3.77 28.21
N SER A 173 14.12 -2.50 28.42
CA SER A 173 14.33 -1.93 29.73
C SER A 173 13.25 -0.96 30.19
N GLY A 174 12.38 -0.50 29.26
CA GLY A 174 11.42 0.57 29.51
C GLY A 174 12.05 1.95 29.75
N LYS A 175 13.36 2.11 29.53
CA LYS A 175 14.08 3.37 29.79
C LYS A 175 14.10 4.28 28.58
N MET A 176 14.12 5.59 28.87
CA MET A 176 14.34 6.61 27.85
C MET A 176 15.72 6.45 27.21
N LYS A 177 15.78 6.55 25.91
CA LYS A 177 16.99 6.70 25.11
C LYS A 177 16.97 8.07 24.41
N VAL A 178 18.01 8.86 24.65
CA VAL A 178 18.25 10.11 23.92
C VAL A 178 19.21 9.82 22.79
N PHE A 179 18.80 10.14 21.57
CA PHE A 179 19.65 10.08 20.38
C PHE A 179 20.19 11.49 20.05
N GLU A 180 21.49 11.62 20.10
CA GLU A 180 22.27 12.82 19.76
C GLU A 180 23.35 12.50 18.72
N LYS A 181 23.50 11.23 18.39
CA LYS A 181 24.51 10.70 17.47
C LYS A 181 23.96 9.48 16.73
N GLY A 182 24.56 9.17 15.59
CA GLY A 182 24.24 8.05 14.73
C GLY A 182 23.53 8.48 13.45
N ASP A 183 22.80 7.59 12.82
CA ASP A 183 21.99 7.94 11.66
C ASP A 183 20.71 8.66 12.12
N ILE A 184 20.50 9.86 11.60
CA ILE A 184 19.36 10.70 11.99
C ILE A 184 18.03 10.09 11.57
N SER A 185 17.97 9.45 10.38
CA SER A 185 16.74 8.81 9.88
C SER A 185 16.34 7.62 10.73
N GLU A 186 17.30 6.77 11.13
CA GLU A 186 17.05 5.64 12.03
C GLU A 186 16.66 6.09 13.43
N SER A 187 17.33 7.12 13.95
CA SER A 187 17.04 7.67 15.28
C SER A 187 15.63 8.24 15.36
N ILE A 188 15.21 8.99 14.32
CA ILE A 188 13.84 9.54 14.21
C ILE A 188 12.82 8.40 13.96
N MET A 189 13.18 7.40 13.16
CA MET A 189 12.35 6.21 12.96
C MET A 189 12.08 5.50 14.30
N ALA A 190 13.12 5.30 15.13
CA ALA A 190 13.01 4.73 16.46
C ALA A 190 12.13 5.58 17.39
N SER A 191 12.30 6.91 17.34
CA SER A 191 11.51 7.87 18.11
C SER A 191 10.02 7.85 17.74
N SER A 192 9.68 7.45 16.50
CA SER A 192 8.30 7.47 15.95
C SER A 192 7.69 6.09 15.77
N ALA A 193 8.32 5.03 16.27
CA ALA A 193 7.82 3.65 16.19
C ALA A 193 6.73 3.38 17.24
N PHE A 194 5.52 3.96 17.00
CA PHE A 194 4.41 3.82 17.94
C PHE A 194 3.93 2.37 18.04
N PRO A 195 3.86 1.78 19.25
CA PRO A 195 3.44 0.39 19.46
C PRO A 195 2.10 0.08 18.81
N SER A 196 1.93 -1.11 18.27
CA SER A 196 0.78 -1.61 17.51
C SER A 196 0.62 -1.00 16.11
N LEU A 197 1.09 0.22 15.87
CA LEU A 197 1.03 0.85 14.56
C LEU A 197 2.27 0.49 13.71
N MET A 198 3.45 0.55 14.29
CA MET A 198 4.73 0.32 13.61
C MET A 198 5.61 -0.69 14.37
N ASP A 199 6.34 -1.52 13.62
CA ASP A 199 7.28 -2.47 14.21
C ASP A 199 8.36 -1.74 15.03
N PRO A 200 8.81 -2.32 16.16
CA PRO A 200 9.94 -1.80 16.90
C PRO A 200 11.21 -1.73 16.04
N VAL A 201 11.98 -0.67 16.21
CA VAL A 201 13.20 -0.41 15.44
C VAL A 201 14.42 -0.96 16.18
N LYS A 202 15.20 -1.80 15.49
CA LYS A 202 16.46 -2.30 16.01
C LYS A 202 17.61 -1.39 15.59
N ILE A 203 18.35 -0.85 16.57
CA ILE A 203 19.59 -0.09 16.37
C ILE A 203 20.68 -0.70 17.24
N GLY A 204 21.73 -1.23 16.62
CA GLY A 204 22.71 -2.05 17.31
C GLY A 204 22.08 -3.31 17.93
N ASP A 205 22.34 -3.55 19.20
CA ASP A 205 21.79 -4.70 19.93
C ASP A 205 20.49 -4.40 20.68
N SER A 206 19.98 -3.19 20.61
CA SER A 206 18.78 -2.75 21.33
C SER A 206 17.59 -2.55 20.39
N ILE A 207 16.38 -2.70 20.97
CA ILE A 207 15.11 -2.53 20.27
C ILE A 207 14.39 -1.32 20.88
N TYR A 208 13.90 -0.42 20.00
CA TYR A 208 13.29 0.83 20.40
C TYR A 208 11.85 0.96 19.88
N VAL A 209 11.04 1.65 20.68
CA VAL A 209 9.69 2.10 20.32
C VAL A 209 9.57 3.60 20.55
N ASP A 210 8.43 4.16 20.20
CA ASP A 210 8.14 5.60 20.30
C ASP A 210 8.55 6.18 21.67
N GLY A 211 9.19 7.32 21.62
CA GLY A 211 9.66 8.04 22.82
C GLY A 211 8.53 8.48 23.73
N ALA A 212 7.31 8.62 23.24
CA ALA A 212 6.14 9.00 24.01
C ALA A 212 5.84 8.04 25.16
N MET A 213 6.32 6.79 25.08
CA MET A 213 6.18 5.80 26.18
C MET A 213 6.97 6.19 27.42
N THR A 214 8.00 7.02 27.31
CA THR A 214 8.81 7.51 28.43
C THR A 214 8.73 9.02 28.58
N VAL A 215 9.06 9.80 27.53
CA VAL A 215 9.04 11.26 27.53
C VAL A 215 8.48 11.78 26.22
N ASN A 216 7.20 12.18 26.26
CA ASN A 216 6.53 12.72 25.07
C ASN A 216 6.87 14.16 24.75
N TYR A 217 7.33 14.94 25.73
CA TYR A 217 7.57 16.39 25.63
C TYR A 217 8.93 16.75 26.26
N PRO A 218 10.06 16.62 25.52
CA PRO A 218 11.40 16.54 26.10
C PRO A 218 12.01 17.92 26.44
N SER A 219 11.30 18.77 27.23
CA SER A 219 11.72 20.11 27.61
C SER A 219 12.86 20.13 28.64
N GLU A 220 12.86 19.20 29.61
CA GLU A 220 13.91 19.07 30.63
C GLU A 220 15.29 18.85 29.99
N LEU A 221 15.34 18.09 28.89
CA LEU A 221 16.60 17.81 28.21
C LEU A 221 17.25 19.07 27.65
N LEU A 222 16.47 20.05 27.20
CA LEU A 222 16.98 21.35 26.75
C LEU A 222 17.55 22.17 27.91
N LYS A 223 16.88 22.19 29.08
CA LYS A 223 17.42 22.86 30.27
C LYS A 223 18.74 22.21 30.71
N LYS A 224 18.87 20.87 30.63
CA LYS A 224 20.13 20.15 30.89
C LYS A 224 21.25 20.50 29.88
N LYS A 225 20.91 20.98 28.69
CA LYS A 225 21.86 21.50 27.68
C LYS A 225 22.21 22.97 27.89
N GLY A 226 21.75 23.60 28.97
CA GLY A 226 22.03 24.99 29.26
C GLY A 226 21.23 25.97 28.41
N ILE A 227 20.03 25.62 28.03
CA ILE A 227 19.08 26.49 27.33
C ILE A 227 18.38 27.37 28.36
N ASP A 228 18.40 28.70 28.12
CA ASP A 228 17.83 29.69 29.02
C ASP A 228 16.31 29.75 28.87
N ILE A 229 15.80 29.81 27.63
CA ILE A 229 14.37 29.89 27.35
C ILE A 229 13.95 28.69 26.47
N VAL A 230 12.99 27.89 26.94
CA VAL A 230 12.41 26.78 26.25
C VAL A 230 11.03 27.18 25.73
N ILE A 231 10.90 27.24 24.39
CA ILE A 231 9.61 27.30 23.70
C ILE A 231 9.16 25.88 23.45
N GLY A 232 8.04 25.49 24.02
CA GLY A 232 7.49 24.17 23.84
C GLY A 232 6.17 24.16 23.08
N VAL A 233 5.93 23.12 22.30
CA VAL A 233 4.66 22.91 21.63
C VAL A 233 4.03 21.63 22.15
N ASP A 234 3.02 21.79 23.02
CA ASP A 234 2.28 20.70 23.68
C ASP A 234 1.06 20.31 22.85
N LEU A 235 1.03 19.07 22.39
CA LEU A 235 -0.09 18.49 21.60
C LEU A 235 -1.08 17.69 22.47
N ASN A 236 -0.83 17.60 23.77
CA ASN A 236 -1.64 16.79 24.66
C ASN A 236 -2.95 17.50 24.99
N GLN A 237 -4.07 16.89 24.64
CA GLN A 237 -5.43 17.37 24.92
C GLN A 237 -6.04 16.76 26.19
N GLY A 238 -5.24 16.00 26.98
CA GLY A 238 -5.72 15.26 28.13
C GLY A 238 -6.24 13.86 27.78
N LEU A 239 -6.90 13.23 28.74
CA LEU A 239 -7.50 11.89 28.57
C LEU A 239 -8.84 11.98 27.83
N ASN A 240 -9.14 10.96 27.06
CA ASN A 240 -10.43 10.87 26.38
C ASN A 240 -11.57 10.71 27.41
N THR A 241 -12.70 11.31 27.10
CA THR A 241 -13.95 11.14 27.84
C THR A 241 -14.60 9.79 27.53
N ARG A 242 -15.50 9.33 28.40
CA ARG A 242 -16.12 8.00 28.30
C ARG A 242 -16.79 7.73 26.94
N ASP A 243 -17.39 8.73 26.34
CA ASP A 243 -18.07 8.67 25.03
C ASP A 243 -17.12 8.40 23.85
N LYS A 244 -15.82 8.64 24.04
CA LYS A 244 -14.78 8.42 23.03
C LYS A 244 -14.01 7.10 23.20
N ILE A 245 -14.34 6.29 24.20
CA ILE A 245 -13.69 5.01 24.50
C ILE A 245 -14.64 3.88 24.10
N ASN A 246 -14.63 3.49 22.82
CA ASN A 246 -15.62 2.56 22.25
C ASN A 246 -14.99 1.28 21.68
N SER A 247 -13.67 1.16 21.64
CA SER A 247 -12.98 0.01 21.09
C SER A 247 -11.80 -0.43 21.96
N ILE A 248 -11.30 -1.65 21.73
CA ILE A 248 -10.08 -2.16 22.38
C ILE A 248 -8.89 -1.23 22.09
N VAL A 249 -8.82 -0.68 20.89
CA VAL A 249 -7.76 0.26 20.50
C VAL A 249 -7.85 1.56 21.30
N ASP A 250 -9.07 2.08 21.52
CA ASP A 250 -9.27 3.28 22.34
C ASP A 250 -8.87 3.05 23.81
N ILE A 251 -9.19 1.86 24.34
CA ILE A 251 -8.79 1.47 25.70
C ILE A 251 -7.26 1.39 25.81
N LEU A 252 -6.58 0.75 24.87
CA LEU A 252 -5.12 0.65 24.86
C LEU A 252 -4.47 2.03 24.76
N ASN A 253 -4.95 2.87 23.85
CA ASN A 253 -4.46 4.25 23.73
C ASN A 253 -4.69 5.05 25.01
N GLN A 254 -5.86 4.94 25.64
CA GLN A 254 -6.15 5.62 26.91
C GLN A 254 -5.19 5.20 28.02
N VAL A 255 -4.85 3.91 28.11
CA VAL A 255 -3.87 3.41 29.10
C VAL A 255 -2.47 3.98 28.85
N ILE A 256 -2.06 4.06 27.59
CA ILE A 256 -0.80 4.71 27.20
C ILE A 256 -0.83 6.20 27.55
N ASP A 257 -1.93 6.88 27.27
CA ASP A 257 -2.10 8.30 27.53
C ASP A 257 -2.01 8.66 29.03
N PHE A 258 -2.30 7.73 29.95
CA PHE A 258 -2.09 7.98 31.39
C PHE A 258 -0.63 8.36 31.70
N GLY A 259 0.32 7.63 31.12
CA GLY A 259 1.74 7.92 31.27
C GLY A 259 2.12 9.24 30.59
N ILE A 260 1.67 9.45 29.36
CA ILE A 260 1.95 10.63 28.54
C ILE A 260 1.46 11.91 29.24
N VAL A 261 0.21 11.92 29.71
CA VAL A 261 -0.38 13.09 30.39
C VAL A 261 0.37 13.42 31.68
N LYS A 262 0.71 12.38 32.47
CA LYS A 262 1.45 12.56 33.72
C LYS A 262 2.85 13.13 33.45
N GLU A 263 3.56 12.60 32.47
CA GLU A 263 4.92 13.02 32.15
C GLU A 263 4.94 14.41 31.50
N THR A 264 4.00 14.71 30.62
CA THR A 264 3.86 16.05 30.03
C THR A 264 3.74 17.14 31.11
N LYS A 265 2.95 16.87 32.17
CA LYS A 265 2.84 17.81 33.33
C LYS A 265 4.18 18.02 34.04
N ASN A 266 5.04 17.01 34.12
CA ASN A 266 6.38 17.14 34.69
C ASN A 266 7.26 18.02 33.78
N GLN A 267 7.19 17.82 32.47
CA GLN A 267 8.00 18.53 31.49
C GLN A 267 7.61 20.01 31.36
N LEU A 268 6.35 20.38 31.63
CA LEU A 268 5.88 21.77 31.63
C LEU A 268 6.65 22.65 32.62
N LYS A 269 7.22 22.10 33.70
CA LYS A 269 8.05 22.83 34.67
C LYS A 269 9.34 23.39 34.06
N TYR A 270 9.77 22.82 32.93
CA TYR A 270 10.98 23.18 32.20
C TYR A 270 10.68 23.95 30.91
N THR A 271 9.42 24.37 30.71
CA THR A 271 8.95 25.09 29.53
C THR A 271 8.60 26.52 29.94
N ASP A 272 9.29 27.51 29.34
CA ASP A 272 9.08 28.92 29.65
C ASP A 272 7.94 29.54 28.83
N VAL A 273 7.76 29.08 27.58
CA VAL A 273 6.65 29.46 26.71
C VAL A 273 5.98 28.18 26.21
N ASN A 274 4.77 27.90 26.70
CA ASN A 274 4.03 26.69 26.31
C ASN A 274 2.93 26.99 25.29
N ILE A 275 3.14 26.61 24.03
CA ILE A 275 2.18 26.77 22.95
C ILE A 275 1.31 25.50 22.89
N LYS A 276 0.01 25.67 23.15
CA LYS A 276 -0.94 24.54 23.17
C LYS A 276 -2.05 24.76 22.14
N PRO A 277 -1.86 24.27 20.89
CA PRO A 277 -2.88 24.38 19.84
C PRO A 277 -4.19 23.70 20.24
N ASN A 278 -5.32 24.30 19.88
CA ASN A 278 -6.61 23.65 20.03
C ASN A 278 -6.76 22.57 18.96
N LEU A 279 -6.78 21.32 19.39
CA LEU A 279 -6.90 20.13 18.53
C LEU A 279 -8.13 19.28 18.90
N ASP A 280 -9.16 19.90 19.46
CA ASP A 280 -10.40 19.22 19.81
C ASP A 280 -11.03 18.53 18.60
N GLY A 281 -11.43 17.28 18.77
CA GLY A 281 -11.99 16.43 17.72
C GLY A 281 -10.96 15.91 16.69
N LEU A 282 -9.66 16.17 16.88
CA LEU A 282 -8.59 15.69 16.03
C LEU A 282 -7.76 14.62 16.75
N GLY A 283 -7.65 13.45 16.13
CA GLY A 283 -6.91 12.30 16.67
C GLY A 283 -5.49 12.20 16.11
N VAL A 284 -4.71 11.27 16.66
CA VAL A 284 -3.35 10.93 16.19
C VAL A 284 -3.33 10.38 14.76
N THR A 285 -4.48 9.94 14.24
CA THR A 285 -4.66 9.39 12.89
C THR A 285 -5.36 10.34 11.93
N SER A 286 -5.65 11.58 12.31
CA SER A 286 -6.38 12.56 11.49
C SER A 286 -5.52 13.17 10.38
N PHE A 287 -4.87 12.34 9.56
CA PHE A 287 -3.96 12.78 8.50
C PHE A 287 -4.66 13.51 7.34
N ASP A 288 -5.97 13.35 7.17
CA ASP A 288 -6.74 14.10 6.17
C ASP A 288 -6.98 15.57 6.57
N GLU A 289 -6.88 15.87 7.88
CA GLU A 289 -7.12 17.20 8.47
C GLU A 289 -5.85 18.05 8.60
N LYS A 290 -4.78 17.71 7.86
CA LYS A 290 -3.45 18.36 8.00
C LYS A 290 -3.50 19.87 7.88
N GLY A 291 -4.29 20.42 6.96
CA GLY A 291 -4.45 21.87 6.81
C GLY A 291 -5.08 22.55 8.03
N LYS A 292 -6.11 21.92 8.64
CA LYS A 292 -6.78 22.41 9.84
C LYS A 292 -5.85 22.36 11.07
N ILE A 293 -5.12 21.24 11.22
CA ILE A 293 -4.16 21.06 12.31
C ILE A 293 -3.03 22.09 12.23
N LEU A 294 -2.44 22.27 11.04
CA LEU A 294 -1.39 23.25 10.81
C LEU A 294 -1.87 24.67 11.13
N LYS A 295 -3.09 25.04 10.66
CA LYS A 295 -3.69 26.34 10.94
C LYS A 295 -3.89 26.56 12.44
N SER A 296 -4.29 25.52 13.20
CA SER A 296 -4.44 25.62 14.66
C SER A 296 -3.11 25.99 15.33
N GLY A 297 -2.00 25.30 14.96
CA GLY A 297 -0.67 25.64 15.47
C GLY A 297 -0.23 27.06 15.12
N TYR A 298 -0.48 27.48 13.89
CA TYR A 298 -0.17 28.85 13.43
C TYR A 298 -0.95 29.90 14.24
N THR A 299 -2.28 29.72 14.38
CA THR A 299 -3.14 30.67 15.12
C THR A 299 -2.76 30.74 16.60
N GLU A 300 -2.43 29.59 17.23
CA GLU A 300 -2.00 29.59 18.63
C GLU A 300 -0.68 30.34 18.82
N ALA A 301 0.30 30.09 17.94
CA ALA A 301 1.61 30.75 18.02
C ALA A 301 1.52 32.30 17.88
N LEU A 302 0.55 32.82 17.13
CA LEU A 302 0.32 34.24 16.98
C LEU A 302 0.00 34.94 18.30
N LYS A 303 -0.55 34.25 19.30
CA LYS A 303 -0.85 34.81 20.61
C LYS A 303 0.40 35.19 21.41
N TYR A 304 1.57 34.64 21.03
CA TYR A 304 2.85 34.81 21.71
C TYR A 304 3.80 35.78 20.96
N VAL A 305 3.33 36.47 19.92
CA VAL A 305 4.16 37.34 19.07
C VAL A 305 4.88 38.39 19.91
N GLU A 306 4.22 39.05 20.87
CA GLU A 306 4.82 40.06 21.75
C GLU A 306 6.00 39.50 22.56
N ILE A 307 5.94 38.26 22.99
CA ILE A 307 7.03 37.57 23.68
C ILE A 307 8.16 37.27 22.69
N PHE A 308 7.79 36.73 21.50
CA PHE A 308 8.77 36.37 20.48
C PHE A 308 9.54 37.56 19.92
N GLU A 309 8.93 38.74 19.84
CA GLU A 309 9.60 39.97 19.39
C GLU A 309 10.76 40.41 20.30
N GLN A 310 10.71 40.00 21.57
CA GLN A 310 11.75 40.30 22.57
C GLN A 310 12.91 39.29 22.53
N LEU A 311 12.75 38.14 21.80
CA LEU A 311 13.78 37.10 21.71
C LEU A 311 14.85 37.47 20.66
N PRO A 312 16.08 36.91 20.81
CA PRO A 312 17.14 37.10 19.84
C PRO A 312 16.71 36.71 18.42
N LYS A 313 17.04 37.61 17.48
CA LYS A 313 16.77 37.37 16.07
C LYS A 313 18.01 36.86 15.36
N LYS A 314 17.82 36.05 14.38
CA LYS A 314 18.86 35.47 13.56
C LYS A 314 19.07 36.29 12.30
N ASN A 315 20.35 36.51 11.91
CA ASN A 315 20.67 36.93 10.55
C ASN A 315 20.46 35.72 9.65
N TYR A 316 19.43 35.74 8.79
CA TYR A 316 18.95 34.62 7.99
C TYR A 316 19.94 34.09 6.95
N ASP A 317 20.96 34.86 6.58
CA ASP A 317 21.95 34.47 5.57
C ASP A 317 22.87 33.32 6.02
N TYR A 318 22.91 33.01 7.30
CA TYR A 318 23.90 32.09 7.88
C TYR A 318 23.44 30.60 7.95
N LEU A 319 22.17 30.27 7.77
CA LEU A 319 21.67 28.90 8.00
C LEU A 319 20.96 28.24 6.83
N ARG A 320 20.80 28.91 5.73
CA ARG A 320 20.25 28.24 4.57
C ARG A 320 21.35 27.43 3.88
N ILE A 321 21.47 26.16 4.25
CA ILE A 321 21.89 25.20 3.25
C ILE A 321 20.83 25.30 2.15
N PRO A 322 21.18 25.73 0.92
CA PRO A 322 20.18 25.73 -0.16
C PRO A 322 19.66 24.31 -0.28
N ILE A 323 18.46 24.10 0.24
CA ILE A 323 17.77 22.83 0.06
C ILE A 323 17.36 22.84 -1.40
N ASN A 324 18.24 22.32 -2.22
CA ASN A 324 17.88 21.99 -3.59
C ASN A 324 16.64 21.10 -3.51
N PRO A 325 15.58 21.43 -4.26
CA PRO A 325 14.34 20.69 -4.16
C PRO A 325 14.61 19.20 -4.32
N ILE A 326 13.84 18.42 -3.61
CA ILE A 326 13.85 16.97 -3.36
C ILE A 326 14.24 16.09 -4.59
N TYR A 327 14.38 16.63 -5.78
CA TYR A 327 14.41 15.89 -7.05
C TYR A 327 15.73 15.89 -7.83
N SER A 328 16.80 16.56 -7.37
CA SER A 328 17.92 16.82 -8.29
C SER A 328 19.28 16.18 -7.95
N ASN A 329 19.47 15.54 -6.80
CA ASN A 329 20.77 14.94 -6.50
C ASN A 329 20.87 13.55 -7.13
N ILE A 330 21.60 13.48 -8.24
CA ILE A 330 21.97 12.24 -8.92
C ILE A 330 23.28 11.76 -8.30
N TYR A 331 23.29 10.56 -7.79
CA TYR A 331 24.47 9.88 -7.27
C TYR A 331 24.94 8.83 -8.27
N LYS A 332 26.19 8.88 -8.66
CA LYS A 332 26.81 7.78 -9.39
C LYS A 332 27.09 6.67 -8.38
N ILE A 333 26.38 5.57 -8.48
CA ILE A 333 26.61 4.37 -7.66
C ILE A 333 27.56 3.47 -8.42
N ASP A 334 28.73 3.23 -7.85
CA ASP A 334 29.78 2.44 -8.48
C ASP A 334 29.74 0.96 -8.08
N ASP A 335 29.30 0.68 -6.84
CA ASP A 335 29.17 -0.69 -6.28
C ASP A 335 28.02 -0.75 -5.27
N ALA A 336 27.69 -1.96 -4.82
CA ALA A 336 26.72 -2.21 -3.76
C ALA A 336 27.29 -3.23 -2.77
N GLU A 337 27.00 -3.00 -1.48
CA GLU A 337 27.30 -3.94 -0.39
C GLU A 337 25.99 -4.33 0.28
N VAL A 338 25.89 -5.58 0.74
CA VAL A 338 24.70 -6.09 1.44
C VAL A 338 25.13 -6.70 2.75
N GLU A 339 24.49 -6.28 3.85
CA GLU A 339 24.73 -6.79 5.19
C GLU A 339 23.50 -7.53 5.74
N ASN A 340 23.74 -8.47 6.65
CA ASN A 340 22.73 -9.31 7.31
C ASN A 340 21.94 -10.23 6.37
N ASN A 341 22.46 -10.50 5.19
CA ASN A 341 21.87 -11.37 4.18
C ASN A 341 22.29 -12.84 4.38
N ASN A 342 21.63 -13.51 5.34
CA ASN A 342 21.97 -14.90 5.71
C ASN A 342 21.23 -15.94 4.85
N ILE A 343 20.08 -15.60 4.28
CA ILE A 343 19.22 -16.48 3.49
C ILE A 343 19.39 -16.23 2.01
N TYR A 344 19.39 -14.94 1.61
CA TYR A 344 19.46 -14.53 0.21
C TYR A 344 20.82 -13.91 -0.09
N ASN A 345 21.51 -14.38 -1.12
CA ASN A 345 22.80 -13.84 -1.52
C ASN A 345 22.69 -12.43 -2.16
N LYS A 346 23.83 -11.73 -2.26
CA LYS A 346 23.92 -10.39 -2.86
C LYS A 346 23.33 -10.37 -4.28
N ASP A 347 23.60 -11.37 -5.10
CA ASP A 347 23.17 -11.41 -6.50
C ASP A 347 21.64 -11.49 -6.62
N TYR A 348 20.99 -12.26 -5.76
CA TYR A 348 19.53 -12.29 -5.67
C TYR A 348 18.97 -10.91 -5.31
N ILE A 349 19.53 -10.26 -4.29
CA ILE A 349 19.04 -8.97 -3.78
C ILE A 349 19.20 -7.89 -4.86
N ILE A 350 20.39 -7.75 -5.43
CA ILE A 350 20.69 -6.76 -6.49
C ILE A 350 19.90 -7.07 -7.76
N GLY A 351 19.76 -8.34 -8.11
CA GLY A 351 18.96 -8.78 -9.26
C GLY A 351 17.48 -8.44 -9.11
N LYS A 352 16.86 -8.65 -7.92
CA LYS A 352 15.47 -8.28 -7.65
C LYS A 352 15.23 -6.77 -7.64
N MET A 353 16.23 -5.99 -7.23
CA MET A 353 16.21 -4.53 -7.38
C MET A 353 16.29 -4.08 -8.84
N ASN A 354 16.77 -4.94 -9.73
CA ASN A 354 17.13 -4.58 -11.11
C ASN A 354 18.16 -3.46 -11.16
N LEU A 355 19.09 -3.44 -10.20
CA LEU A 355 20.17 -2.47 -10.12
C LEU A 355 21.33 -2.91 -11.02
N LYS A 356 21.66 -2.09 -12.00
CA LYS A 356 22.86 -2.25 -12.83
C LYS A 356 23.96 -1.35 -12.28
N LEU A 357 25.15 -1.85 -12.16
CA LEU A 357 26.30 -1.11 -11.64
C LEU A 357 27.42 -1.07 -12.69
N PRO A 358 28.10 0.08 -12.86
CA PRO A 358 27.80 1.37 -12.26
C PRO A 358 26.58 2.04 -12.89
N SER A 359 25.86 2.88 -12.12
CA SER A 359 24.70 3.63 -12.63
C SER A 359 24.44 4.92 -11.84
N SER A 360 23.78 5.87 -12.49
CA SER A 360 23.36 7.13 -11.87
C SER A 360 21.96 7.00 -11.31
N GLN A 361 21.80 7.26 -10.01
CA GLN A 361 20.55 7.06 -9.28
C GLN A 361 20.19 8.27 -8.43
N THR A 362 18.88 8.50 -8.24
CA THR A 362 18.34 9.40 -7.22
C THR A 362 17.84 8.58 -6.04
N TYR A 363 17.63 9.19 -4.86
CA TYR A 363 16.97 8.52 -3.73
C TYR A 363 15.61 7.93 -4.13
N GLY A 364 14.80 8.69 -4.87
CA GLY A 364 13.51 8.20 -5.36
C GLY A 364 13.62 7.00 -6.33
N SER A 365 14.67 6.91 -7.14
CA SER A 365 14.90 5.73 -7.99
C SER A 365 15.37 4.53 -7.17
N ILE A 366 16.21 4.73 -6.16
CA ILE A 366 16.64 3.69 -5.21
C ILE A 366 15.42 3.18 -4.44
N ASN A 367 14.57 4.08 -3.92
CA ASN A 367 13.35 3.70 -3.20
C ASN A 367 12.43 2.81 -4.06
N LYS A 368 12.24 3.13 -5.34
CA LYS A 368 11.49 2.27 -6.28
C LYS A 368 12.12 0.90 -6.51
N MET A 369 13.45 0.82 -6.54
CA MET A 369 14.15 -0.47 -6.64
C MET A 369 13.99 -1.29 -5.36
N LEU A 370 14.07 -0.64 -4.20
CA LEU A 370 13.85 -1.28 -2.91
C LEU A 370 12.40 -1.73 -2.72
N ASP A 371 11.42 -0.99 -3.24
CA ASP A 371 10.02 -1.43 -3.25
C ASP A 371 9.83 -2.77 -3.98
N LYS A 372 10.55 -3.00 -5.09
CA LYS A 372 10.52 -4.30 -5.79
C LYS A 372 11.09 -5.42 -4.94
N LEU A 373 12.23 -5.16 -4.27
CA LEU A 373 12.84 -6.13 -3.37
C LEU A 373 11.92 -6.42 -2.18
N TYR A 374 11.34 -5.39 -1.58
CA TYR A 374 10.40 -5.51 -0.48
C TYR A 374 9.11 -6.25 -0.88
N ALA A 375 8.62 -6.03 -2.10
CA ALA A 375 7.44 -6.69 -2.65
C ALA A 375 7.61 -8.20 -2.87
N THR A 376 8.83 -8.74 -2.76
CA THR A 376 9.05 -10.20 -2.70
C THR A 376 8.49 -10.82 -1.42
N ASN A 377 8.17 -9.99 -0.41
CA ASN A 377 7.79 -10.42 0.94
C ASN A 377 8.84 -11.33 1.63
N ASN A 378 10.09 -11.22 1.25
CA ASN A 378 11.21 -11.98 1.82
C ASN A 378 11.97 -11.17 2.88
N PHE A 379 11.67 -9.89 2.99
CA PHE A 379 12.31 -8.95 3.92
C PHE A 379 11.25 -8.25 4.77
N LYS A 380 11.55 -8.06 6.05
CA LYS A 380 10.72 -7.29 6.98
C LYS A 380 10.97 -5.81 6.85
N ILE A 381 12.25 -5.44 6.75
CA ILE A 381 12.70 -4.09 6.52
C ILE A 381 14.04 -4.10 5.78
N ILE A 382 14.24 -3.13 4.92
CA ILE A 382 15.46 -2.91 4.14
C ILE A 382 15.87 -1.46 4.37
N ASN A 383 17.03 -1.27 4.97
CA ASN A 383 17.63 0.05 5.13
C ASN A 383 18.78 0.23 4.12
N TYR A 384 19.13 1.47 3.83
CA TYR A 384 20.22 1.76 2.91
C TYR A 384 20.92 3.08 3.19
N ASP A 385 22.19 3.14 2.79
CA ASP A 385 23.01 4.35 2.81
C ASP A 385 23.84 4.43 1.54
N ILE A 386 24.14 5.64 1.11
CA ILE A 386 25.15 5.89 0.08
C ILE A 386 26.41 6.35 0.80
N ILE A 387 27.41 5.48 0.84
CA ILE A 387 28.67 5.73 1.52
C ILE A 387 29.81 5.93 0.51
N GLN A 388 30.85 6.70 0.88
CA GLN A 388 32.07 6.79 0.13
C GLN A 388 33.11 5.80 0.68
N LYS A 389 33.64 4.92 -0.19
CA LYS A 389 34.66 3.95 0.12
C LYS A 389 35.62 3.88 -1.07
N ASP A 390 36.90 4.08 -0.83
CA ASP A 390 37.98 4.03 -1.89
C ASP A 390 37.65 4.90 -3.10
N ASN A 391 37.22 6.13 -2.90
CA ASN A 391 36.73 7.08 -3.92
C ASN A 391 35.55 6.61 -4.78
N LYS A 392 34.79 5.60 -4.33
CA LYS A 392 33.59 5.09 -4.96
C LYS A 392 32.39 5.37 -4.09
N ASN A 393 31.27 5.69 -4.72
CA ASN A 393 29.98 5.71 -4.02
C ASN A 393 29.41 4.28 -4.01
N VAL A 394 29.29 3.74 -2.83
CA VAL A 394 28.76 2.39 -2.59
C VAL A 394 27.37 2.47 -2.01
N LEU A 395 26.40 1.80 -2.63
CA LEU A 395 25.08 1.60 -2.05
C LEU A 395 25.18 0.47 -1.02
N LYS A 396 25.17 0.83 0.25
CA LYS A 396 25.17 -0.12 1.36
C LYS A 396 23.73 -0.45 1.73
N LEU A 397 23.34 -1.72 1.64
CA LEU A 397 22.04 -2.24 2.01
C LEU A 397 22.16 -3.03 3.31
N THR A 398 21.32 -2.71 4.29
CA THR A 398 21.19 -3.50 5.54
C THR A 398 19.81 -4.14 5.54
N VAL A 399 19.77 -5.47 5.41
CA VAL A 399 18.51 -6.20 5.26
C VAL A 399 18.13 -6.92 6.55
N ASN A 400 16.81 -6.95 6.84
CA ASN A 400 16.22 -7.81 7.85
C ASN A 400 15.34 -8.82 7.13
N GLU A 401 15.85 -10.02 6.95
CA GLU A 401 15.16 -11.08 6.23
C GLU A 401 13.99 -11.66 7.03
N ASP A 402 12.86 -11.94 6.36
CA ASP A 402 11.74 -12.61 7.01
C ASP A 402 12.05 -14.10 7.19
N SER A 403 12.34 -14.51 8.41
CA SER A 403 12.62 -15.89 8.75
C SER A 403 11.38 -16.80 8.73
N ASN A 404 10.17 -16.22 8.69
CA ASN A 404 8.93 -17.02 8.68
C ASN A 404 8.83 -17.83 7.38
N ARG A 405 8.52 -19.12 7.53
CA ARG A 405 8.32 -20.03 6.40
C ARG A 405 6.85 -20.39 6.19
N PHE A 406 6.08 -20.46 7.25
CA PHE A 406 4.71 -20.95 7.25
C PHE A 406 3.72 -19.83 7.50
N PHE A 407 2.72 -19.74 6.65
CA PHE A 407 1.66 -18.74 6.76
C PHE A 407 0.31 -19.40 6.58
N LEU A 408 -0.65 -19.05 7.44
CA LEU A 408 -2.06 -19.26 7.21
C LEU A 408 -2.66 -17.96 6.67
N LYS A 409 -3.53 -18.10 5.68
CA LYS A 409 -4.23 -16.95 5.11
C LYS A 409 -5.70 -17.29 4.95
N PHE A 410 -6.56 -16.30 5.08
CA PHE A 410 -8.00 -16.47 5.01
C PHE A 410 -8.60 -15.44 4.08
N GLY A 411 -9.71 -15.79 3.44
CA GLY A 411 -10.47 -14.93 2.57
C GLY A 411 -11.95 -15.28 2.58
N LEU A 412 -12.79 -14.33 2.19
CA LEU A 412 -14.24 -14.51 2.04
C LEU A 412 -14.64 -14.17 0.62
N HIS A 413 -15.64 -14.86 0.12
CA HIS A 413 -16.16 -14.67 -1.22
C HIS A 413 -17.65 -15.02 -1.29
N TYR A 414 -18.37 -14.22 -2.08
CA TYR A 414 -19.70 -14.54 -2.56
C TYR A 414 -19.89 -14.04 -3.98
N ASP A 415 -20.43 -14.86 -4.83
CA ASP A 415 -21.01 -14.49 -6.11
C ASP A 415 -22.15 -15.46 -6.50
N GLU A 416 -22.83 -15.18 -7.60
CA GLU A 416 -24.03 -15.93 -7.98
C GLU A 416 -23.74 -17.29 -8.61
N VAL A 417 -22.52 -17.54 -9.06
CA VAL A 417 -22.12 -18.83 -9.67
C VAL A 417 -21.53 -19.77 -8.63
N PHE A 418 -20.56 -19.29 -7.86
CA PHE A 418 -19.84 -20.09 -6.87
C PHE A 418 -20.41 -19.98 -5.46
N LYS A 419 -21.42 -19.09 -5.27
CA LYS A 419 -22.09 -18.86 -4.00
C LYS A 419 -21.12 -18.43 -2.90
N SER A 420 -21.41 -18.77 -1.65
CA SER A 420 -20.55 -18.48 -0.52
C SER A 420 -19.29 -19.35 -0.51
N GLY A 421 -18.16 -18.77 -0.14
CA GLY A 421 -16.89 -19.47 0.00
C GLY A 421 -16.00 -18.89 1.07
N LEU A 422 -15.52 -19.71 1.99
CA LEU A 422 -14.46 -19.43 2.93
C LEU A 422 -13.16 -19.99 2.37
N LEU A 423 -12.22 -19.13 2.06
CA LEU A 423 -10.89 -19.51 1.64
C LEU A 423 -9.99 -19.71 2.85
N ALA A 424 -9.36 -20.86 2.95
CA ALA A 424 -8.23 -21.12 3.83
C ALA A 424 -7.01 -21.49 2.97
N ASN A 425 -5.88 -20.86 3.28
CA ASN A 425 -4.62 -21.08 2.56
C ASN A 425 -3.50 -21.44 3.50
N VAL A 426 -2.69 -22.40 3.09
CA VAL A 426 -1.38 -22.68 3.67
C VAL A 426 -0.31 -22.28 2.66
N THR A 427 0.57 -21.35 3.04
CA THR A 427 1.73 -21.00 2.23
C THR A 427 3.01 -21.39 2.96
N ILE A 428 3.89 -22.11 2.27
CA ILE A 428 5.21 -22.52 2.75
C ILE A 428 6.26 -21.91 1.84
N LYS A 429 7.15 -21.10 2.38
CA LYS A 429 8.28 -20.52 1.67
C LYS A 429 9.53 -21.35 1.88
N ARG A 430 10.43 -21.32 0.90
CA ARG A 430 11.74 -21.98 0.98
C ARG A 430 11.64 -23.50 1.24
N LEU A 431 10.71 -24.14 0.57
CA LEU A 431 10.64 -25.58 0.56
C LEU A 431 11.50 -26.11 -0.60
N PHE A 432 12.54 -26.87 -0.30
CA PHE A 432 13.60 -27.39 -1.17
C PHE A 432 14.59 -26.32 -1.68
N PHE A 433 14.14 -25.13 -2.11
CA PHE A 433 14.97 -24.04 -2.62
C PHE A 433 14.66 -22.73 -1.92
N ASN A 434 15.70 -21.87 -1.69
CA ASN A 434 15.53 -20.61 -0.96
C ASN A 434 14.55 -19.62 -1.64
N ASN A 435 14.41 -19.72 -2.95
CA ASN A 435 13.54 -18.87 -3.76
C ASN A 435 12.22 -19.56 -4.17
N SER A 436 11.86 -20.68 -3.51
CA SER A 436 10.63 -21.42 -3.80
C SER A 436 9.50 -21.10 -2.83
N SER A 437 8.27 -21.32 -3.29
CA SER A 437 7.07 -21.22 -2.48
C SER A 437 6.03 -22.27 -2.91
N ILE A 438 5.36 -22.84 -1.91
CA ILE A 438 4.14 -23.64 -2.09
C ILE A 438 2.97 -22.84 -1.53
N SER A 439 1.86 -22.83 -2.25
CA SER A 439 0.58 -22.28 -1.82
C SER A 439 -0.53 -23.29 -2.07
N ILE A 440 -1.26 -23.63 -1.03
CA ILE A 440 -2.40 -24.57 -1.10
C ILE A 440 -3.62 -23.81 -0.61
N ASP A 441 -4.60 -23.63 -1.48
CA ASP A 441 -5.90 -23.03 -1.18
C ASP A 441 -6.98 -24.10 -1.11
N GLY A 442 -7.80 -24.06 -0.07
CA GLY A 442 -9.07 -24.76 0.02
C GLY A 442 -10.19 -23.74 0.14
N VAL A 443 -11.18 -23.79 -0.72
CA VAL A 443 -12.39 -22.99 -0.65
C VAL A 443 -13.53 -23.89 -0.21
N PHE A 444 -14.08 -23.58 0.96
CA PHE A 444 -15.16 -24.32 1.61
C PHE A 444 -16.46 -23.53 1.48
N GLY A 445 -17.52 -24.16 1.06
CA GLY A 445 -18.83 -23.54 0.86
C GLY A 445 -19.68 -24.33 -0.14
N ASP A 446 -20.62 -23.65 -0.80
CA ASP A 446 -21.59 -24.27 -1.71
C ASP A 446 -20.96 -24.96 -2.93
N LYS A 447 -19.90 -24.38 -3.47
CA LYS A 447 -19.12 -24.93 -4.59
C LYS A 447 -17.65 -25.05 -4.17
N PRO A 448 -17.25 -26.20 -3.59
CA PRO A 448 -15.87 -26.43 -3.14
C PRO A 448 -14.87 -26.33 -4.28
N ARG A 449 -13.71 -25.72 -3.99
CA ARG A 449 -12.60 -25.55 -4.94
C ARG A 449 -11.28 -25.73 -4.22
N TYR A 450 -10.26 -26.14 -4.95
CA TYR A 450 -8.89 -26.13 -4.45
C TYR A 450 -7.92 -25.63 -5.50
N TYR A 451 -6.81 -25.09 -5.02
CA TYR A 451 -5.68 -24.67 -5.85
C TYR A 451 -4.38 -25.05 -5.16
N PHE A 452 -3.48 -25.59 -5.93
CA PHE A 452 -2.09 -25.86 -5.53
C PHE A 452 -1.17 -25.11 -6.48
N ASN A 453 -0.15 -24.46 -5.93
CA ASN A 453 0.85 -23.77 -6.71
C ASN A 453 2.21 -23.95 -6.05
N TYR A 454 3.15 -24.55 -6.76
CA TYR A 454 4.57 -24.57 -6.42
C TYR A 454 5.34 -23.83 -7.49
N PHE A 455 6.18 -22.88 -7.08
CA PHE A 455 6.97 -22.07 -8.01
C PHE A 455 8.33 -21.78 -7.46
N ILE A 456 9.36 -21.87 -8.32
CA ILE A 456 10.74 -21.48 -8.07
C ILE A 456 10.99 -20.20 -8.85
N ASP A 457 11.10 -19.06 -8.14
CA ASP A 457 11.28 -17.74 -8.74
C ASP A 457 12.79 -17.44 -8.94
N ASN A 458 13.27 -17.64 -10.14
CA ASN A 458 14.64 -17.33 -10.54
C ASN A 458 14.79 -15.92 -11.16
N GLY A 459 13.74 -15.09 -11.12
CA GLY A 459 13.73 -13.76 -11.73
C GLY A 459 13.77 -13.81 -13.25
N TYR A 460 14.88 -13.33 -13.86
CA TYR A 460 15.04 -13.35 -15.31
C TYR A 460 15.36 -14.72 -15.89
N ILE A 461 16.02 -15.56 -15.11
CA ILE A 461 16.27 -16.96 -15.47
C ILE A 461 14.93 -17.68 -15.38
N PRO A 462 14.58 -18.56 -16.34
CA PRO A 462 13.33 -19.29 -16.28
C PRO A 462 13.14 -20.00 -14.95
N GLY A 463 12.06 -19.70 -14.27
CA GLY A 463 11.59 -20.42 -13.10
C GLY A 463 10.72 -21.60 -13.51
N ILE A 464 10.60 -22.59 -12.65
CA ILE A 464 9.78 -23.80 -12.87
C ILE A 464 8.61 -23.75 -11.92
N GLY A 465 7.41 -24.07 -12.45
CA GLY A 465 6.18 -24.11 -11.69
C GLY A 465 5.36 -25.37 -11.92
N ILE A 466 4.64 -25.75 -10.87
CA ILE A 466 3.58 -26.78 -10.93
C ILE A 466 2.31 -26.13 -10.37
N TYR A 467 1.23 -26.25 -11.11
CA TYR A 467 -0.07 -25.76 -10.68
C TYR A 467 -1.10 -26.89 -10.77
N ALA A 468 -2.00 -26.98 -9.79
CA ALA A 468 -3.15 -27.85 -9.88
C ALA A 468 -4.40 -27.15 -9.33
N SER A 469 -5.54 -27.42 -9.90
CA SER A 469 -6.82 -26.89 -9.44
C SER A 469 -7.96 -27.89 -9.68
N GLY A 470 -8.99 -27.78 -8.85
CA GLY A 470 -10.25 -28.48 -9.07
C GLY A 470 -11.41 -27.61 -8.64
N MET A 471 -12.46 -27.58 -9.46
CA MET A 471 -13.67 -26.80 -9.21
C MET A 471 -14.90 -27.44 -9.81
N SER A 472 -16.06 -27.08 -9.25
CA SER A 472 -17.38 -27.45 -9.76
C SER A 472 -18.22 -26.22 -10.00
N PHE A 473 -18.95 -26.18 -11.11
CA PHE A 473 -19.86 -25.09 -11.47
C PHE A 473 -20.98 -25.56 -12.39
N ASP A 474 -22.08 -24.80 -12.42
CA ASP A 474 -23.23 -25.10 -13.25
C ASP A 474 -23.40 -24.05 -14.34
N LEU A 475 -23.73 -24.48 -15.55
CA LEU A 475 -24.14 -23.62 -16.66
C LEU A 475 -25.63 -23.39 -16.57
N LYS A 476 -26.06 -22.14 -16.78
CA LYS A 476 -27.45 -21.72 -16.69
C LYS A 476 -27.96 -21.21 -18.04
N ASN A 477 -29.21 -21.50 -18.33
CA ASN A 477 -29.92 -20.89 -19.44
C ASN A 477 -30.48 -19.48 -19.06
N GLN A 478 -31.17 -18.83 -20.01
CA GLN A 478 -31.78 -17.52 -19.83
C GLN A 478 -32.81 -17.47 -18.69
N ASP A 479 -33.48 -18.56 -18.39
CA ASP A 479 -34.46 -18.70 -17.33
C ASP A 479 -33.83 -19.01 -15.98
N LYS A 480 -32.51 -18.93 -15.89
CA LYS A 480 -31.67 -19.24 -14.70
C LYS A 480 -31.70 -20.69 -14.26
N PHE A 481 -32.24 -21.61 -15.06
CA PHE A 481 -32.15 -23.02 -14.80
C PHE A 481 -30.75 -23.56 -15.14
N ALA A 482 -30.17 -24.30 -14.22
CA ALA A 482 -28.96 -25.07 -14.47
C ALA A 482 -29.28 -26.25 -15.41
N TYR A 483 -28.64 -26.24 -16.57
CA TYR A 483 -28.82 -27.32 -17.56
C TYR A 483 -27.64 -28.27 -17.63
N GLN A 484 -26.45 -27.85 -17.23
CA GLN A 484 -25.26 -28.69 -17.14
C GLN A 484 -24.50 -28.42 -15.86
N SER A 485 -23.92 -29.41 -15.26
CA SER A 485 -22.98 -29.33 -14.13
C SER A 485 -21.63 -29.88 -14.57
N TRP A 486 -20.57 -29.12 -14.30
CA TRP A 486 -19.21 -29.47 -14.67
C TRP A 486 -18.31 -29.60 -13.44
N ASN A 487 -17.50 -30.69 -13.44
CA ASN A 487 -16.32 -30.79 -12.59
C ASN A 487 -15.07 -30.69 -13.48
N TRP A 488 -14.22 -29.75 -13.18
CA TRP A 488 -12.99 -29.53 -13.93
C TRP A 488 -11.78 -29.62 -13.01
N TYR A 489 -10.84 -30.48 -13.41
CA TYR A 489 -9.56 -30.65 -12.73
C TYR A 489 -8.44 -30.38 -13.73
N ARG A 490 -7.46 -29.61 -13.30
CA ARG A 490 -6.30 -29.22 -14.10
C ARG A 490 -5.02 -29.42 -13.33
N THR A 491 -3.99 -29.96 -13.99
CA THR A 491 -2.61 -29.98 -13.50
C THR A 491 -1.72 -29.44 -14.60
N GLU A 492 -0.78 -28.55 -14.26
CA GLU A 492 0.14 -27.92 -15.20
C GLU A 492 1.57 -28.01 -14.67
N ALA A 493 2.50 -28.29 -15.57
CA ALA A 493 3.93 -28.06 -15.37
C ALA A 493 4.39 -27.03 -16.38
N PHE A 494 5.06 -25.98 -15.92
CA PHE A 494 5.43 -24.87 -16.78
C PHE A 494 6.78 -24.26 -16.41
N ILE A 495 7.37 -23.59 -17.39
CA ILE A 495 8.53 -22.71 -17.22
C ILE A 495 8.13 -21.29 -17.58
N GLN A 496 8.63 -20.30 -16.84
CA GLN A 496 8.40 -18.89 -17.16
C GLN A 496 9.56 -18.02 -16.75
N SER A 497 9.80 -16.98 -17.54
CA SER A 497 10.67 -15.86 -17.22
C SER A 497 9.84 -14.63 -16.91
N ILE A 498 10.23 -13.85 -15.90
CA ILE A 498 9.57 -12.61 -15.53
C ILE A 498 10.45 -11.44 -15.96
N TRP A 499 9.91 -10.54 -16.77
CA TRP A 499 10.61 -9.37 -17.28
C TRP A 499 10.04 -8.09 -16.69
N LYS A 500 10.94 -7.28 -16.09
CA LYS A 500 10.63 -6.00 -15.41
C LYS A 500 9.51 -6.10 -14.37
N ASP A 501 9.31 -7.27 -13.73
CA ASP A 501 8.24 -7.57 -12.77
C ASP A 501 6.80 -7.30 -13.27
N LYS A 502 6.65 -7.05 -14.56
CA LYS A 502 5.37 -6.64 -15.19
C LYS A 502 4.89 -7.65 -16.23
N PHE A 503 5.82 -8.37 -16.85
CA PHE A 503 5.52 -9.31 -17.92
C PHE A 503 6.08 -10.68 -17.59
N ALA A 504 5.32 -11.72 -17.92
CA ALA A 504 5.76 -13.10 -17.85
C ALA A 504 5.57 -13.75 -19.21
N ILE A 505 6.63 -14.39 -19.71
CA ILE A 505 6.58 -15.22 -20.90
C ILE A 505 6.95 -16.65 -20.49
N GLY A 506 6.21 -17.63 -20.99
CA GLY A 506 6.45 -19.00 -20.63
C GLY A 506 5.64 -19.99 -21.46
N GLY A 507 5.78 -21.24 -21.10
CA GLY A 507 5.01 -22.32 -21.69
C GLY A 507 5.08 -23.56 -20.82
N GLY A 508 4.24 -24.52 -21.12
CA GLY A 508 4.13 -25.74 -20.34
C GLY A 508 3.22 -26.75 -20.98
N ILE A 509 2.86 -27.75 -20.17
CA ILE A 509 1.91 -28.79 -20.53
C ILE A 509 0.84 -28.80 -19.44
N SER A 510 -0.43 -28.76 -19.83
CA SER A 510 -1.57 -28.95 -18.94
C SER A 510 -2.25 -30.30 -19.21
N TYR A 511 -2.66 -30.95 -18.12
CA TYR A 511 -3.53 -32.12 -18.14
C TYR A 511 -4.86 -31.70 -17.53
N ASP A 512 -5.90 -31.74 -18.36
CA ASP A 512 -7.26 -31.35 -17.99
C ASP A 512 -8.18 -32.58 -17.98
N ILE A 513 -9.01 -32.68 -16.93
CA ILE A 513 -10.09 -33.70 -16.81
C ILE A 513 -11.39 -32.93 -16.65
N PHE A 514 -12.33 -33.17 -17.52
CA PHE A 514 -13.70 -32.67 -17.45
C PHE A 514 -14.70 -33.78 -17.23
N ASN A 515 -15.60 -33.60 -16.28
CA ASN A 515 -16.77 -34.46 -16.08
C ASN A 515 -18.01 -33.58 -16.15
N GLY A 516 -18.76 -33.68 -17.23
CA GLY A 516 -20.01 -32.97 -17.44
C GLY A 516 -21.20 -33.88 -17.17
N THR A 517 -22.24 -33.31 -16.56
CA THR A 517 -23.53 -33.98 -16.38
C THR A 517 -24.62 -33.06 -16.94
N ASP A 518 -25.35 -33.54 -17.91
CA ASP A 518 -26.57 -32.90 -18.38
C ASP A 518 -27.66 -33.10 -17.30
N LEU A 519 -28.14 -32.02 -16.74
CA LEU A 519 -29.07 -32.04 -15.60
C LEU A 519 -30.51 -32.36 -16.01
N ILE A 520 -30.80 -32.29 -17.31
CA ILE A 520 -32.13 -32.58 -17.86
C ILE A 520 -32.25 -34.10 -18.18
N THR A 521 -31.24 -34.62 -18.86
CA THR A 521 -31.25 -36.02 -19.32
C THR A 521 -30.53 -36.99 -18.39
N GLY A 522 -29.70 -36.46 -17.47
CA GLY A 522 -28.81 -37.25 -16.62
C GLY A 522 -27.60 -37.84 -17.35
N PHE A 523 -27.39 -37.51 -18.63
CA PHE A 523 -26.26 -37.98 -19.41
C PHE A 523 -24.94 -37.45 -18.85
N LYS A 524 -23.95 -38.34 -18.72
CA LYS A 524 -22.61 -38.01 -18.22
C LYS A 524 -21.58 -38.15 -19.32
N LYS A 525 -20.72 -37.15 -19.46
CA LYS A 525 -19.59 -37.13 -20.41
C LYS A 525 -18.32 -36.86 -19.64
N SER A 526 -17.26 -37.65 -19.90
CA SER A 526 -15.93 -37.42 -19.32
C SER A 526 -14.90 -37.37 -20.43
N GLU A 527 -14.06 -36.31 -20.40
CA GLU A 527 -12.99 -36.15 -21.38
C GLU A 527 -11.69 -35.77 -20.66
N ARG A 528 -10.57 -36.17 -21.25
CA ARG A 528 -9.21 -35.92 -20.71
C ARG A 528 -8.34 -35.38 -21.84
N PHE A 529 -7.55 -34.37 -21.52
CA PHE A 529 -6.76 -33.68 -22.52
C PHE A 529 -5.35 -33.39 -22.01
N LEU A 530 -4.35 -33.66 -22.83
CA LEU A 530 -2.96 -33.31 -22.58
C LEU A 530 -2.54 -32.25 -23.60
N ASN A 531 -2.34 -31.03 -23.12
CA ASN A 531 -2.28 -29.82 -23.94
C ASN A 531 -0.99 -29.05 -23.72
N PRO A 532 -0.07 -29.00 -24.67
CA PRO A 532 1.01 -28.04 -24.65
C PRO A 532 0.47 -26.62 -24.90
N TYR A 533 1.08 -25.65 -24.21
CA TYR A 533 0.70 -24.24 -24.34
C TYR A 533 1.87 -23.29 -24.17
N VAL A 534 1.74 -22.10 -24.73
CA VAL A 534 2.64 -20.97 -24.49
C VAL A 534 1.82 -19.75 -24.12
N PHE A 535 2.40 -18.82 -23.35
CA PHE A 535 1.70 -17.61 -22.91
C PHE A 535 2.60 -16.40 -22.81
N LEU A 536 1.97 -15.25 -22.98
CA LEU A 536 2.49 -13.93 -22.63
C LEU A 536 1.46 -13.25 -21.71
N LYS A 537 1.89 -12.95 -20.48
CA LYS A 537 1.05 -12.27 -19.50
C LYS A 537 1.68 -10.94 -19.10
N GLY A 538 0.87 -9.92 -18.89
CA GLY A 538 1.30 -8.61 -18.42
C GLY A 538 0.30 -8.01 -17.46
N ASP A 539 0.77 -7.36 -16.39
CA ASP A 539 -0.08 -6.66 -15.45
C ASP A 539 0.64 -5.44 -14.86
N THR A 540 0.19 -4.27 -15.28
CA THR A 540 0.68 -2.98 -14.80
C THR A 540 -0.40 -2.18 -14.07
N GLN A 541 -1.55 -2.81 -13.78
CA GLN A 541 -2.69 -2.16 -13.12
C GLN A 541 -2.34 -1.73 -11.69
N ASP A 542 -2.77 -0.54 -11.31
CA ASP A 542 -2.60 0.04 -9.98
C ASP A 542 -3.51 -0.62 -8.91
N SER A 543 -4.63 -1.19 -9.30
CA SER A 543 -5.57 -1.93 -8.44
C SER A 543 -6.09 -3.15 -9.19
N LYS A 544 -6.38 -4.24 -8.46
CA LYS A 544 -7.03 -5.43 -9.03
C LYS A 544 -8.54 -5.20 -9.21
N MET A 545 -9.17 -4.51 -8.25
CA MET A 545 -10.63 -4.44 -8.15
C MET A 545 -11.23 -3.28 -8.90
N PHE A 546 -10.66 -2.09 -8.74
CA PHE A 546 -11.11 -0.84 -9.35
C PHE A 546 -9.93 -0.11 -9.97
N PRO A 547 -9.27 -0.69 -11.00
CA PRO A 547 -8.08 -0.08 -11.59
C PRO A 547 -8.41 1.27 -12.22
N LYS A 548 -7.53 2.24 -11.97
CA LYS A 548 -7.61 3.59 -12.56
C LYS A 548 -6.57 3.78 -13.66
N ARG A 549 -5.46 3.03 -13.61
CA ARG A 549 -4.33 3.13 -14.56
C ARG A 549 -3.76 1.75 -14.86
N GLY A 550 -3.10 1.68 -16.02
CA GLY A 550 -2.32 0.51 -16.40
C GLY A 550 -3.08 -0.48 -17.26
N TYR A 551 -2.38 -1.55 -17.63
CA TYR A 551 -2.83 -2.54 -18.59
C TYR A 551 -2.76 -3.94 -17.97
N TYR A 552 -3.65 -4.79 -18.40
CA TYR A 552 -3.60 -6.23 -18.20
C TYR A 552 -3.62 -6.91 -19.57
N THR A 553 -2.79 -7.91 -19.74
CA THR A 553 -2.73 -8.71 -20.98
C THR A 553 -2.51 -10.16 -20.60
N ASN A 554 -3.29 -11.07 -21.19
CA ASN A 554 -3.10 -12.50 -21.10
C ASN A 554 -3.33 -13.10 -22.48
N ILE A 555 -2.25 -13.41 -23.18
CA ILE A 555 -2.29 -14.07 -24.49
C ILE A 555 -1.81 -15.50 -24.26
N GLU A 556 -2.61 -16.47 -24.65
CA GLU A 556 -2.28 -17.90 -24.54
C GLU A 556 -2.60 -18.60 -25.86
N THR A 557 -1.70 -19.44 -26.25
CA THR A 557 -1.88 -20.36 -27.37
C THR A 557 -1.77 -21.78 -26.84
N LYS A 558 -2.76 -22.61 -27.12
CA LYS A 558 -2.86 -23.96 -26.61
C LYS A 558 -3.28 -24.93 -27.72
N ALA A 559 -2.58 -26.04 -27.81
CA ALA A 559 -2.95 -27.13 -28.70
C ALA A 559 -3.67 -28.23 -27.88
N TYR A 560 -4.88 -28.54 -28.25
CA TYR A 560 -5.70 -29.57 -27.62
C TYR A 560 -5.55 -30.90 -28.35
N ASN A 561 -5.51 -32.00 -27.61
CA ASN A 561 -5.30 -33.34 -28.11
C ASN A 561 -4.07 -33.49 -29.02
N PHE A 562 -3.03 -32.70 -28.74
CA PHE A 562 -1.82 -32.65 -29.59
C PHE A 562 -1.20 -34.02 -29.81
N PHE A 563 -1.25 -34.91 -28.82
CA PHE A 563 -0.64 -36.23 -28.87
C PHE A 563 -1.57 -37.35 -29.41
N GLU A 564 -2.84 -37.00 -29.74
CA GLU A 564 -3.77 -37.94 -30.31
C GLU A 564 -3.40 -38.28 -31.76
N LYS A 565 -3.76 -39.53 -32.20
CA LYS A 565 -3.37 -40.02 -33.53
C LYS A 565 -4.23 -39.46 -34.68
N THR A 566 -5.49 -39.14 -34.42
CA THR A 566 -6.42 -38.62 -35.44
C THR A 566 -6.38 -37.11 -35.55
N SER A 567 -6.33 -36.59 -36.77
CA SER A 567 -6.28 -35.13 -37.00
C SER A 567 -7.60 -34.41 -36.70
N GLU A 568 -8.72 -35.15 -36.76
CA GLU A 568 -10.07 -34.62 -36.53
C GLU A 568 -10.32 -34.21 -35.05
N GLU A 569 -9.58 -34.80 -34.11
CA GLU A 569 -9.70 -34.49 -32.69
C GLU A 569 -8.75 -33.38 -32.22
N LYS A 570 -7.83 -32.93 -33.08
CA LYS A 570 -6.85 -31.90 -32.76
C LYS A 570 -7.44 -30.50 -32.97
N SER A 571 -7.37 -29.69 -31.95
CA SER A 571 -7.75 -28.28 -32.03
C SER A 571 -6.61 -27.38 -31.53
N PHE A 572 -6.50 -26.23 -32.15
CA PHE A 572 -5.53 -25.21 -31.73
C PHE A 572 -6.29 -23.93 -31.38
N GLN A 573 -6.04 -23.39 -30.20
CA GLN A 573 -6.70 -22.18 -29.74
C GLN A 573 -5.71 -21.07 -29.45
N ILE A 574 -6.09 -19.86 -29.86
CA ILE A 574 -5.44 -18.61 -29.49
C ILE A 574 -6.46 -17.77 -28.72
N LYS A 575 -6.11 -17.33 -27.54
CA LYS A 575 -6.93 -16.38 -26.78
C LYS A 575 -6.11 -15.17 -26.34
N ALA A 576 -6.73 -14.00 -26.33
CA ALA A 576 -6.15 -12.76 -25.87
C ALA A 576 -7.17 -12.00 -25.02
N ASP A 577 -6.89 -11.81 -23.73
CA ASP A 577 -7.60 -10.91 -22.81
C ASP A 577 -6.76 -9.66 -22.63
N ILE A 578 -7.23 -8.53 -23.15
CA ILE A 578 -6.52 -7.25 -23.11
C ILE A 578 -7.41 -6.21 -22.43
N ARG A 579 -6.87 -5.56 -21.42
CA ARG A 579 -7.58 -4.54 -20.65
C ARG A 579 -6.71 -3.30 -20.51
N GLY A 580 -7.28 -2.11 -20.77
CA GLY A 580 -6.64 -0.83 -20.59
C GLY A 580 -7.44 0.06 -19.64
N ASN A 581 -6.75 0.81 -18.77
CA ASN A 581 -7.40 1.73 -17.83
C ASN A 581 -6.76 3.11 -18.00
N PHE A 582 -7.59 4.07 -18.41
CA PHE A 582 -7.19 5.41 -18.81
C PHE A 582 -7.87 6.44 -17.94
N PRO A 583 -7.16 7.11 -17.02
CA PRO A 583 -7.73 8.19 -16.23
C PRO A 583 -8.01 9.40 -17.14
N ILE A 584 -9.28 9.75 -17.28
CA ILE A 584 -9.70 10.95 -18.05
C ILE A 584 -9.64 12.17 -17.15
N THR A 585 -10.14 12.02 -15.90
CA THR A 585 -10.07 13.05 -14.85
C THR A 585 -9.67 12.43 -13.52
N LYS A 586 -9.58 13.22 -12.46
CA LYS A 586 -9.37 12.70 -11.09
C LYS A 586 -10.49 11.76 -10.63
N PHE A 587 -11.70 11.91 -11.18
CA PHE A 587 -12.90 11.19 -10.78
C PHE A 587 -13.38 10.18 -11.83
N LEU A 588 -12.94 10.28 -13.08
CA LEU A 588 -13.41 9.45 -14.19
C LEU A 588 -12.26 8.66 -14.81
N THR A 589 -12.43 7.34 -14.88
CA THR A 589 -11.56 6.42 -15.60
C THR A 589 -12.34 5.71 -16.70
N TYR A 590 -11.84 5.75 -17.92
CA TYR A 590 -12.30 4.90 -19.01
C TYR A 590 -11.54 3.57 -18.96
N ARG A 591 -12.28 2.44 -19.03
CA ARG A 591 -11.72 1.10 -19.00
C ARG A 591 -12.17 0.34 -20.23
N LEU A 592 -11.23 -0.02 -21.08
CA LEU A 592 -11.45 -0.87 -22.25
C LEU A 592 -11.14 -2.32 -21.87
N ARG A 593 -12.02 -3.24 -22.21
CA ARG A 593 -11.82 -4.68 -22.09
C ARG A 593 -12.08 -5.33 -23.45
N SER A 594 -11.14 -6.12 -23.92
CA SER A 594 -11.27 -6.85 -25.17
C SER A 594 -10.87 -8.30 -24.95
N PHE A 595 -11.69 -9.20 -25.44
CA PHE A 595 -11.36 -10.61 -25.43
C PHE A 595 -11.54 -11.19 -26.85
N TYR A 596 -10.51 -11.89 -27.28
CA TYR A 596 -10.44 -12.57 -28.55
C TYR A 596 -10.15 -14.04 -28.31
N GLY A 597 -10.99 -14.91 -28.82
CA GLY A 597 -10.82 -16.36 -28.73
C GLY A 597 -11.06 -16.99 -30.09
N ILE A 598 -10.06 -17.69 -30.59
CA ILE A 598 -10.05 -18.30 -31.92
C ILE A 598 -9.70 -19.77 -31.79
N SER A 599 -10.50 -20.64 -32.39
CA SER A 599 -10.23 -22.06 -32.49
C SER A 599 -10.03 -22.45 -33.96
N ILE A 600 -8.94 -23.14 -34.24
CA ILE A 600 -8.69 -23.80 -35.52
C ILE A 600 -9.12 -25.26 -35.32
N ASN A 601 -10.02 -25.74 -36.17
CA ASN A 601 -10.80 -26.97 -36.01
C ASN A 601 -11.85 -26.87 -34.89
N ASN A 602 -12.83 -27.75 -34.92
CA ASN A 602 -13.89 -27.79 -33.92
C ASN A 602 -13.33 -28.20 -32.55
N SER A 603 -13.66 -27.45 -31.55
CA SER A 603 -13.29 -27.75 -30.16
C SER A 603 -14.33 -28.68 -29.54
N SER A 604 -13.91 -29.55 -28.61
CA SER A 604 -14.81 -30.17 -27.67
C SER A 604 -15.70 -29.14 -26.96
N ASP A 605 -16.91 -29.50 -26.59
CA ASP A 605 -17.81 -28.63 -25.85
C ASP A 605 -17.13 -28.04 -24.60
N PHE A 606 -16.26 -28.79 -23.95
CA PHE A 606 -15.51 -28.31 -22.78
C PHE A 606 -14.51 -27.19 -23.10
N TYR A 607 -14.13 -26.96 -24.36
CA TYR A 607 -13.20 -25.95 -24.79
C TYR A 607 -13.81 -24.89 -25.72
N LYS A 608 -15.13 -24.92 -25.95
CA LYS A 608 -15.82 -23.79 -26.56
C LYS A 608 -15.66 -22.54 -25.70
N TYR A 609 -15.75 -21.40 -26.31
CA TYR A 609 -15.82 -20.14 -25.56
C TYR A 609 -17.24 -19.90 -25.08
N TYR A 610 -17.38 -19.62 -23.79
CA TYR A 610 -18.66 -19.42 -23.12
C TYR A 610 -18.79 -17.95 -22.71
N LEU A 611 -19.92 -17.34 -23.03
CA LEU A 611 -20.21 -15.94 -22.78
C LEU A 611 -21.19 -15.81 -21.61
N GLY A 612 -20.94 -14.81 -20.73
CA GLY A 612 -21.85 -14.45 -19.65
C GLY A 612 -21.20 -14.26 -18.29
N GLY A 613 -21.99 -13.77 -17.33
CA GLY A 613 -21.55 -13.48 -15.98
C GLY A 613 -20.77 -12.17 -15.83
N ILE A 614 -20.49 -11.79 -14.58
CA ILE A 614 -19.82 -10.53 -14.22
C ILE A 614 -18.39 -10.71 -13.71
N PHE A 615 -17.80 -11.89 -13.89
CA PHE A 615 -16.48 -12.23 -13.34
C PHE A 615 -15.36 -11.58 -14.13
N ASP A 616 -14.34 -11.09 -13.39
CA ASP A 616 -13.11 -10.58 -13.97
C ASP A 616 -12.02 -11.65 -14.15
N GLN A 617 -12.32 -12.93 -13.87
CA GLN A 617 -11.36 -14.03 -14.00
C GLN A 617 -11.85 -15.09 -14.98
N ASN A 618 -10.93 -15.60 -15.81
CA ASN A 618 -11.22 -16.61 -16.77
C ASN A 618 -11.28 -17.99 -16.08
N VAL A 619 -12.47 -18.57 -16.00
CA VAL A 619 -12.67 -19.96 -15.65
C VAL A 619 -12.76 -20.72 -16.97
N VAL A 620 -11.80 -21.60 -17.27
CA VAL A 620 -11.67 -22.25 -18.56
C VAL A 620 -11.81 -21.21 -19.70
N ASN A 621 -12.57 -21.36 -20.70
CA ASN A 621 -12.81 -20.39 -21.76
C ASN A 621 -14.08 -19.53 -21.51
N PHE A 622 -14.37 -19.22 -20.24
CA PHE A 622 -15.52 -18.36 -19.90
C PHE A 622 -15.13 -16.88 -20.00
N VAL A 623 -15.96 -16.13 -20.72
CA VAL A 623 -15.73 -14.72 -21.04
C VAL A 623 -16.81 -13.87 -20.38
N ARG A 624 -16.39 -12.98 -19.49
CA ARG A 624 -17.28 -12.04 -18.84
C ARG A 624 -18.06 -11.22 -19.86
N PHE A 625 -19.39 -11.25 -19.72
CA PHE A 625 -20.29 -10.43 -20.50
C PHE A 625 -21.55 -10.11 -19.70
N ASN A 626 -21.70 -8.86 -19.30
CA ASN A 626 -22.80 -8.42 -18.45
C ASN A 626 -24.14 -8.62 -19.19
N GLY A 627 -25.22 -8.84 -18.46
CA GLY A 627 -26.57 -9.01 -19.04
C GLY A 627 -26.88 -10.40 -19.62
N PHE A 628 -25.95 -11.35 -19.39
CA PHE A 628 -26.12 -12.78 -19.72
C PHE A 628 -25.75 -13.64 -18.53
N GLU A 629 -26.46 -14.76 -18.33
CA GLU A 629 -26.13 -15.73 -17.30
C GLU A 629 -24.80 -16.40 -17.59
N PHE A 630 -24.17 -16.96 -16.56
CA PHE A 630 -22.86 -17.61 -16.68
C PHE A 630 -22.91 -18.80 -17.63
N GLY A 631 -22.21 -18.69 -18.75
CA GLY A 631 -22.15 -19.75 -19.77
C GLY A 631 -23.42 -19.87 -20.63
N GLU A 632 -24.27 -18.87 -20.68
CA GLU A 632 -25.55 -18.87 -21.39
C GLU A 632 -25.43 -19.13 -22.90
N ALA A 633 -24.37 -18.67 -23.51
CA ALA A 633 -24.11 -18.88 -24.95
C ALA A 633 -22.67 -19.33 -25.16
N SER A 634 -22.45 -20.20 -26.14
CA SER A 634 -21.11 -20.71 -26.46
C SER A 634 -20.93 -20.93 -27.94
N ASN A 635 -19.67 -20.84 -28.39
CA ASN A 635 -19.27 -21.24 -29.75
C ASN A 635 -17.76 -21.48 -29.83
N ASN A 636 -17.26 -21.93 -30.98
CA ASN A 636 -15.84 -22.17 -31.22
C ASN A 636 -14.99 -20.91 -31.16
N ASN A 637 -15.53 -19.78 -31.59
CA ASN A 637 -14.84 -18.50 -31.64
C ASN A 637 -15.63 -17.40 -30.94
N ILE A 638 -14.92 -16.41 -30.38
CA ILE A 638 -15.52 -15.28 -29.68
C ILE A 638 -14.73 -13.99 -29.89
N LEU A 639 -15.46 -12.89 -30.09
CA LEU A 639 -14.94 -11.53 -30.03
C LEU A 639 -15.81 -10.72 -29.09
N THR A 640 -15.24 -10.06 -28.10
CA THR A 640 -15.99 -9.16 -27.22
C THR A 640 -15.20 -7.88 -26.94
N VAL A 641 -15.93 -6.76 -26.85
CA VAL A 641 -15.42 -5.47 -26.42
C VAL A 641 -16.35 -4.91 -25.35
N GLY A 642 -15.81 -4.56 -24.21
CA GLY A 642 -16.50 -3.91 -23.11
C GLY A 642 -15.91 -2.53 -22.85
N ASN A 643 -16.77 -1.53 -22.76
CA ASN A 643 -16.44 -0.15 -22.45
C ASN A 643 -17.02 0.18 -21.08
N ASP A 644 -16.17 0.45 -20.09
CA ASP A 644 -16.59 0.82 -18.75
C ASP A 644 -16.20 2.27 -18.47
N PHE A 645 -17.16 3.07 -17.99
CA PHE A 645 -16.93 4.41 -17.45
C PHE A 645 -17.04 4.33 -15.93
N GLN A 646 -15.87 4.36 -15.27
CA GLN A 646 -15.77 4.23 -13.82
C GLN A 646 -15.65 5.61 -13.18
N PHE A 647 -16.66 5.99 -12.39
CA PHE A 647 -16.69 7.21 -11.58
C PHE A 647 -16.30 6.88 -10.13
N ASN A 648 -15.31 7.60 -9.61
CA ASN A 648 -14.91 7.56 -8.21
C ASN A 648 -15.38 8.87 -7.54
N PHE A 649 -16.57 8.87 -6.95
CA PHE A 649 -17.19 10.07 -6.40
C PHE A 649 -16.80 10.34 -4.94
N MET A 650 -16.39 9.31 -4.20
CA MET A 650 -15.85 9.39 -2.84
C MET A 650 -14.70 8.37 -2.71
N LYS A 651 -13.85 8.54 -1.69
CA LYS A 651 -12.78 7.58 -1.40
C LYS A 651 -13.37 6.16 -1.31
N ASN A 652 -12.84 5.22 -2.10
CA ASN A 652 -13.26 3.81 -2.17
C ASN A 652 -14.67 3.53 -2.70
N TYR A 653 -15.46 4.54 -3.12
CA TYR A 653 -16.79 4.34 -3.71
C TYR A 653 -16.78 4.62 -5.20
N TYR A 654 -17.41 3.73 -5.96
CA TYR A 654 -17.39 3.72 -7.43
C TYR A 654 -18.77 3.49 -8.01
N VAL A 655 -19.05 4.14 -9.12
CA VAL A 655 -20.15 3.81 -10.01
C VAL A 655 -19.56 3.52 -11.38
N ILE A 656 -19.94 2.39 -11.97
CA ILE A 656 -19.41 1.95 -13.27
C ILE A 656 -20.56 1.73 -14.23
N ALA A 657 -20.63 2.54 -15.29
CA ALA A 657 -21.49 2.29 -16.43
C ALA A 657 -20.76 1.42 -17.45
N ASN A 658 -21.39 0.36 -17.90
CA ASN A 658 -20.82 -0.61 -18.83
C ASN A 658 -21.63 -0.70 -20.11
N LEU A 659 -20.96 -0.72 -21.26
CA LEU A 659 -21.49 -1.12 -22.56
C LEU A 659 -20.61 -2.26 -23.09
N SER A 660 -21.19 -3.42 -23.33
CA SER A 660 -20.49 -4.55 -23.93
C SER A 660 -21.13 -4.95 -25.26
N ILE A 661 -20.29 -5.24 -26.23
CA ILE A 661 -20.68 -5.79 -27.54
C ILE A 661 -19.83 -7.02 -27.84
N GLY A 662 -20.37 -7.97 -28.58
CA GLY A 662 -19.63 -9.18 -28.90
C GLY A 662 -20.30 -10.05 -29.94
N ASN A 663 -19.56 -11.04 -30.36
CA ASN A 663 -20.00 -12.08 -31.27
C ASN A 663 -19.44 -13.44 -30.87
N LEU A 664 -20.24 -14.47 -31.11
CA LEU A 664 -19.87 -15.89 -31.09
C LEU A 664 -20.11 -16.47 -32.50
N PHE A 665 -19.14 -17.16 -33.07
CA PHE A 665 -19.21 -17.68 -34.44
C PHE A 665 -18.41 -18.97 -34.61
N ASP A 666 -18.77 -19.77 -35.61
CA ASP A 666 -18.15 -21.08 -35.85
C ASP A 666 -16.86 -20.99 -36.68
N ASN A 667 -16.88 -20.28 -37.81
CA ASN A 667 -15.76 -20.22 -38.75
C ASN A 667 -15.43 -18.79 -39.18
N PHE A 668 -14.16 -18.52 -39.46
CA PHE A 668 -13.68 -17.22 -39.97
C PHE A 668 -14.12 -16.90 -41.40
N ASP A 669 -14.38 -17.94 -42.24
CA ASP A 669 -14.87 -17.76 -43.59
C ASP A 669 -16.30 -17.24 -43.67
N ASP A 670 -16.99 -17.20 -42.51
CA ASP A 670 -18.30 -16.60 -42.40
C ASP A 670 -18.17 -15.07 -42.38
N SER A 671 -18.66 -14.40 -43.43
CA SER A 671 -18.73 -12.92 -43.49
C SER A 671 -19.44 -12.26 -42.30
N LYS A 672 -19.90 -13.06 -41.37
CA LYS A 672 -20.60 -12.68 -40.14
C LYS A 672 -19.70 -12.48 -38.90
N PHE A 673 -18.37 -12.71 -38.98
CA PHE A 673 -17.48 -12.62 -37.79
C PHE A 673 -17.46 -11.23 -37.14
N LEU A 674 -17.67 -10.17 -37.92
CA LEU A 674 -17.77 -8.78 -37.40
C LEU A 674 -19.19 -8.37 -37.02
N ARG A 675 -20.20 -9.24 -37.12
CA ARG A 675 -21.56 -8.90 -36.66
C ARG A 675 -21.64 -8.80 -35.17
N ILE A 676 -22.38 -7.81 -34.69
CA ILE A 676 -22.69 -7.66 -33.27
C ILE A 676 -23.94 -8.49 -32.95
N ASN A 677 -23.76 -9.70 -32.46
CA ASN A 677 -24.87 -10.58 -32.09
C ASN A 677 -25.29 -10.42 -30.63
N TYR A 678 -24.35 -10.01 -29.78
CA TYR A 678 -24.54 -9.83 -28.36
C TYR A 678 -24.23 -8.39 -27.98
N SER A 679 -25.11 -7.76 -27.23
CA SER A 679 -24.92 -6.42 -26.71
C SER A 679 -25.65 -6.24 -25.38
N SER A 680 -25.05 -5.50 -24.45
CA SER A 680 -25.60 -5.27 -23.13
C SER A 680 -25.19 -3.92 -22.54
N LEU A 681 -26.07 -3.40 -21.69
CA LEU A 681 -25.80 -2.28 -20.81
C LEU A 681 -25.81 -2.74 -19.36
N GLY A 682 -24.98 -2.14 -18.53
CA GLY A 682 -24.92 -2.45 -17.10
C GLY A 682 -24.53 -1.26 -16.27
N LEU A 683 -25.00 -1.25 -15.02
CA LEU A 683 -24.62 -0.29 -14.01
C LEU A 683 -24.16 -1.04 -12.77
N THR A 684 -23.00 -0.69 -12.25
CA THR A 684 -22.43 -1.31 -11.04
C THR A 684 -22.16 -0.22 -10.01
N ALA A 685 -22.67 -0.42 -8.79
CA ALA A 685 -22.22 0.28 -7.60
C ALA A 685 -21.10 -0.56 -6.95
N GLY A 686 -19.98 0.06 -6.62
CA GLY A 686 -18.80 -0.60 -6.08
C GLY A 686 -18.24 0.08 -4.84
N TYR A 687 -17.79 -0.72 -3.88
CA TYR A 687 -17.06 -0.25 -2.72
C TYR A 687 -15.81 -1.12 -2.53
N ASP A 688 -14.66 -0.46 -2.43
CA ASP A 688 -13.37 -1.09 -2.13
C ASP A 688 -13.18 -1.14 -0.61
N SER A 689 -13.65 -2.23 0.00
CA SER A 689 -13.62 -2.40 1.44
C SER A 689 -12.33 -3.07 1.91
N PRO A 690 -11.97 -2.96 3.21
CA PRO A 690 -10.87 -3.74 3.79
C PRO A 690 -11.06 -5.25 3.64
N PHE A 691 -12.29 -5.71 3.45
CA PHE A 691 -12.66 -7.12 3.27
C PHE A 691 -12.70 -7.56 1.81
N GLY A 692 -12.23 -6.72 0.88
CA GLY A 692 -12.30 -6.90 -0.55
C GLY A 692 -13.44 -6.09 -1.18
N GLN A 693 -13.66 -6.32 -2.47
CA GLN A 693 -14.69 -5.59 -3.20
C GLN A 693 -16.11 -5.95 -2.75
N ILE A 694 -16.98 -4.95 -2.77
CA ILE A 694 -18.42 -5.15 -2.75
C ILE A 694 -18.96 -4.55 -4.04
N LYS A 695 -19.63 -5.34 -4.87
CA LYS A 695 -20.22 -4.88 -6.12
C LYS A 695 -21.67 -5.32 -6.20
N ILE A 696 -22.54 -4.38 -6.54
CA ILE A 696 -23.94 -4.62 -6.89
C ILE A 696 -24.09 -4.19 -8.35
N ASN A 697 -24.50 -5.12 -9.20
CA ASN A 697 -24.64 -4.89 -10.63
C ASN A 697 -26.08 -5.14 -11.06
N TYR A 698 -26.61 -4.26 -11.89
CA TYR A 698 -27.78 -4.53 -12.71
C TYR A 698 -27.38 -4.39 -14.17
N SER A 699 -27.67 -5.40 -14.96
CA SER A 699 -27.33 -5.40 -16.38
C SER A 699 -28.43 -6.02 -17.22
N HIS A 700 -28.56 -5.52 -18.45
CA HIS A 700 -29.59 -5.90 -19.37
C HIS A 700 -29.01 -6.15 -20.75
N SER A 701 -29.39 -7.26 -21.38
CA SER A 701 -29.14 -7.52 -22.78
C SER A 701 -30.05 -6.65 -23.64
N LEU A 702 -29.53 -6.01 -24.68
CA LEU A 702 -30.37 -5.18 -25.59
C LEU A 702 -31.33 -6.02 -26.44
N LYS A 703 -31.18 -7.35 -26.46
CA LYS A 703 -32.01 -8.28 -27.22
C LYS A 703 -32.90 -9.19 -26.37
N GLN A 704 -32.66 -9.26 -25.07
CA GLN A 704 -33.29 -10.23 -24.17
C GLN A 704 -33.90 -9.55 -22.94
N LYS A 705 -34.95 -10.15 -22.38
CA LYS A 705 -35.60 -9.77 -21.11
C LYS A 705 -35.77 -11.01 -20.24
N PRO A 706 -35.62 -10.95 -18.93
CA PRO A 706 -35.41 -9.78 -18.04
C PRO A 706 -33.95 -9.40 -17.85
N GLY A 707 -33.69 -8.26 -17.18
CA GLY A 707 -32.36 -7.86 -16.75
C GLY A 707 -31.84 -8.75 -15.60
N ILE A 708 -30.52 -8.78 -15.41
CA ILE A 708 -29.83 -9.59 -14.42
C ILE A 708 -29.34 -8.68 -13.30
N PHE A 709 -29.70 -9.03 -12.06
CA PHE A 709 -29.16 -8.46 -10.86
C PHE A 709 -28.11 -9.40 -10.27
N SER A 710 -26.94 -8.85 -9.87
CA SER A 710 -25.84 -9.65 -9.37
C SER A 710 -25.11 -8.95 -8.23
N VAL A 711 -24.64 -9.73 -7.25
CA VAL A 711 -23.86 -9.27 -6.11
C VAL A 711 -22.54 -10.03 -6.05
N VAL A 712 -21.45 -9.29 -5.80
CA VAL A 712 -20.11 -9.88 -5.56
C VAL A 712 -19.55 -9.29 -4.27
N LEU A 713 -19.12 -10.14 -3.36
CA LEU A 713 -18.46 -9.79 -2.13
C LEU A 713 -17.08 -10.46 -2.04
N GLY A 714 -16.10 -9.72 -1.56
CA GLY A 714 -14.75 -10.24 -1.33
C GLY A 714 -13.94 -10.43 -2.61
N HIS A 715 -12.87 -11.21 -2.47
CA HIS A 715 -11.99 -11.53 -3.58
C HIS A 715 -12.43 -12.83 -4.25
N TRP A 716 -12.38 -12.87 -5.56
CA TRP A 716 -12.55 -14.14 -6.29
C TRP A 716 -11.26 -14.97 -6.19
N PHE A 717 -11.39 -16.26 -5.92
CA PHE A 717 -10.27 -17.21 -5.78
C PHE A 717 -10.36 -18.35 -6.76
#